data_4ea57cbaab3b0086567192a6af52a753
#
_entry.id   4ea57cbaab3b0086567192a6af52a753
#
_cell.length_a   1.000
_cell.length_b   1.000
_cell.length_c   1.000
_cell.angle_alpha   90.00
_cell.angle_beta   90.00
_cell.angle_gamma   90.00
#
_symmetry.space_group_name_H-M   'P 1'
#
loop_
_entity.id
_entity.type
_entity.pdbx_description
1 polymer ?
#
loop_
_entity_poly.entity_id
_entity_poly.type
_entity_poly.pdbx_seq_one_letter_code
_entity_poly.pdbx_strand_id
1 'polypeptide(L)'
;MPVEALSCVRGGPALRRGLALRGSLAPAIFWLLSAATALAAGPRWVTGPPYFSTSGVPVVWYTNQPRYFTDSGDLSTYVDHAAADAIVNAAAGVWNVPTSSLTLSYGGSLDEDVSGTDVYLGSNGLILPSDVQSSNYQAKQIAVIYDRDGSVTDLLLGNGASDPSGCRQNAVTESVDSIVPAGYIEHALLILNGRCTGPAPEQQMQMQYELMRAFGRVLGLGWSQVNDNVFTGSPAPTYYQALNWPIMHPIDIICGPYTYQCLPQPFTLRPDDLSALATLYFIGRNQAQPGQTDTLLRAQEISGRLAFPTGQGMQGVNVVARRWHQFWGVPEAWQSVSSVSGFLFKGSNGNPVTGALAVTPETSGSSAASYEGYYDLRRIPMLDGTWQNVQIDTEPVNPLYTGTYAVGPYRVNQVEPSGSDVPQLATVQTSYSVGVKNLSTDSPAATCDTGLDGTEVSPAAIAADGWSTGTLCAYGHTAWFSLDVQAHHSFTIEVAAVDEQGFATTLKAMPVIGIWNAVDAPGTLPSVAAATAFNGAATGLTTVTVANVQSRQLRVAVADQRGDGRPDFVYRLRVLSADSVSPANVSAAGGEVTITGKGFRIGNVVTVDGVAATVSSWTATSIVATVPSSRTLGASTAFAADVAVTDLSTGGTTVMTAALTYAAPQPILNLVAAPSGTIFAGDTAAAPFAVRLIAADGVTLMANRPVTFTATAGAVQFNACGAAACTVLTDASGSASTTVTALAPGSVSLSAASAYGSQNASLTAVARIRTVTPVVAVQYIAAHATVPWQPQVALGDNSEPTAGVRVDWQTSSGAMTLSLAQSASDAQGMASATATAGPLDAGEQATATACAWTTVCAGFAAEGVGSAGWRLEIVSGAGQSVAAASTLAPVSLRVTDTVGHAVAGVPVQIHQTVDAWQMPCPDRGRCPVPPNDDLQTSSVTSDTNGLVTFAPMQIRGTAEVTDIVAVAGEHGFVSLSLQKQP
;
A
#
# COMPACT_ATOMS: atom_id res chain seq x y z
N MET A 1 4.00 -2.61 -21.71
CA MET A 1 5.16 -1.71 -21.94
C MET A 1 5.57 -1.18 -20.57
N PRO A 2 6.79 -1.28 -20.15
CA PRO A 2 7.19 -0.97 -18.79
C PRO A 2 7.34 0.55 -18.59
N VAL A 3 6.86 1.02 -17.44
CA VAL A 3 7.12 2.37 -16.95
C VAL A 3 8.42 2.31 -16.16
N GLU A 4 9.44 2.99 -16.66
CA GLU A 4 10.73 3.14 -15.99
C GLU A 4 10.64 4.17 -14.86
N ALA A 5 11.22 3.78 -13.72
CA ALA A 5 11.39 4.62 -12.56
C ALA A 5 12.50 5.66 -12.78
N LEU A 6 12.20 6.92 -12.50
CA LEU A 6 13.21 7.98 -12.46
C LEU A 6 13.84 8.07 -11.07
N SER A 7 15.13 7.83 -11.05
CA SER A 7 16.01 7.92 -9.90
C SER A 7 16.29 9.39 -9.49
N CYS A 8 16.17 9.68 -8.20
CA CYS A 8 16.64 10.92 -7.59
C CYS A 8 18.17 10.98 -7.51
N VAL A 9 18.76 12.06 -8.01
CA VAL A 9 20.16 12.44 -7.86
C VAL A 9 20.33 13.28 -6.60
N ARG A 10 21.36 12.95 -5.81
CA ARG A 10 21.83 13.67 -4.62
C ARG A 10 22.56 14.97 -4.97
N GLY A 11 22.41 15.99 -4.15
CA GLY A 11 23.31 17.14 -4.09
C GLY A 11 22.89 18.15 -3.02
N GLY A 12 23.55 18.21 -1.88
CA GLY A 12 23.57 19.37 -0.96
C GLY A 12 24.74 20.31 -1.29
N PRO A 13 25.11 21.31 -0.49
CA PRO A 13 24.50 21.87 0.71
C PRO A 13 24.37 23.43 0.76
N ALA A 14 23.59 23.89 1.74
CA ALA A 14 23.69 25.14 2.52
C ALA A 14 23.93 26.48 1.85
N LEU A 15 23.05 27.44 2.12
CA LEU A 15 23.42 28.77 2.64
C LEU A 15 22.21 29.51 3.25
N ARG A 16 22.38 29.90 4.52
CA ARG A 16 21.49 30.79 5.27
C ARG A 16 21.50 32.18 4.65
N ARG A 17 20.34 32.83 4.60
CA ARG A 17 20.13 34.23 5.08
C ARG A 17 18.65 34.58 5.03
N GLY A 18 18.16 35.06 6.15
CA GLY A 18 16.81 35.53 6.28
C GLY A 18 16.58 36.88 5.61
N LEU A 19 15.37 37.07 5.18
CA LEU A 19 14.75 38.42 5.04
C LEU A 19 13.24 38.22 5.19
N ALA A 20 12.72 38.86 6.20
CA ALA A 20 11.26 39.03 6.35
C ALA A 20 10.78 40.04 5.32
N LEU A 21 9.80 39.72 4.52
CA LEU A 21 9.00 40.70 3.77
C LEU A 21 7.54 40.28 3.78
N ARG A 22 6.74 41.16 4.33
CA ARG A 22 5.28 41.17 4.26
C ARG A 22 4.87 41.36 2.80
N GLY A 23 3.92 40.55 2.34
CA GLY A 23 3.29 40.76 1.03
C GLY A 23 2.31 39.63 0.76
N SER A 24 1.05 39.90 1.04
CA SER A 24 -0.08 39.11 0.58
C SER A 24 -0.13 39.05 -0.95
N LEU A 25 -0.62 37.94 -1.48
CA LEU A 25 -0.93 37.60 -2.87
C LEU A 25 0.09 36.67 -3.54
N ALA A 26 -0.08 35.38 -3.40
CA ALA A 26 -0.07 34.36 -4.42
C ALA A 26 -0.08 32.93 -3.81
N PRO A 27 -1.25 32.33 -3.63
CA PRO A 27 -1.31 30.88 -3.57
C PRO A 27 -2.24 30.27 -4.64
N ALA A 28 -2.56 30.97 -5.72
CA ALA A 28 -3.61 30.51 -6.64
C ALA A 28 -3.16 29.52 -7.72
N ILE A 29 -1.86 29.24 -7.91
CA ILE A 29 -1.40 28.54 -9.10
C ILE A 29 -0.82 27.12 -8.82
N PHE A 30 -0.69 26.71 -7.56
CA PHE A 30 -0.23 25.33 -7.24
C PHE A 30 -1.35 24.27 -7.29
N TRP A 31 -2.58 24.66 -7.69
CA TRP A 31 -3.80 23.85 -7.61
C TRP A 31 -4.08 22.97 -8.82
N LEU A 32 -3.36 23.13 -9.91
CA LEU A 32 -3.60 22.38 -11.16
C LEU A 32 -3.06 20.94 -11.15
N LEU A 33 -2.37 20.53 -10.10
CA LEU A 33 -1.77 19.18 -10.01
C LEU A 33 -2.29 18.32 -8.85
N SER A 34 -3.26 18.79 -8.08
CA SER A 34 -3.91 17.92 -7.11
C SER A 34 -4.95 17.06 -7.81
N ALA A 35 -4.72 15.76 -7.87
CA ALA A 35 -5.74 14.80 -8.22
C ALA A 35 -7.02 15.14 -7.46
N ALA A 36 -8.07 15.50 -8.18
CA ALA A 36 -9.32 15.99 -7.62
C ALA A 36 -9.89 14.93 -6.66
N THR A 37 -9.90 15.26 -5.38
CA THR A 37 -10.53 14.43 -4.35
C THR A 37 -12.04 14.42 -4.60
N ALA A 38 -12.56 13.29 -5.02
CA ALA A 38 -13.97 13.13 -5.30
C ALA A 38 -14.70 12.71 -4.02
N LEU A 39 -15.70 13.50 -3.63
CA LEU A 39 -16.73 13.06 -2.71
C LEU A 39 -17.91 12.54 -3.55
N ALA A 40 -18.47 11.42 -3.16
CA ALA A 40 -19.52 10.71 -3.88
C ALA A 40 -20.88 11.44 -3.77
N ALA A 41 -21.70 11.34 -4.78
CA ALA A 41 -23.10 11.77 -4.91
C ALA A 41 -23.52 12.87 -3.93
N GLY A 42 -22.85 14.02 -4.03
CA GLY A 42 -23.05 15.15 -3.14
C GLY A 42 -22.19 16.33 -3.56
N PRO A 43 -21.96 17.28 -2.65
CA PRO A 43 -21.11 18.43 -2.92
C PRO A 43 -19.64 18.02 -3.08
N ARG A 44 -18.95 18.63 -4.04
CA ARG A 44 -17.52 18.50 -4.21
C ARG A 44 -16.73 19.08 -3.04
N TRP A 45 -17.23 20.19 -2.48
CA TRP A 45 -16.67 20.86 -1.31
C TRP A 45 -17.75 21.25 -0.32
N VAL A 46 -17.35 21.24 0.94
CA VAL A 46 -18.21 21.64 2.05
C VAL A 46 -17.47 22.67 2.89
N THR A 47 -18.17 23.72 3.27
CA THR A 47 -17.60 24.81 4.07
C THR A 47 -17.23 24.37 5.49
N GLY A 48 -16.16 24.94 6.02
CA GLY A 48 -15.74 24.74 7.40
C GLY A 48 -14.47 25.51 7.73
N PRO A 49 -14.25 25.79 9.03
CA PRO A 49 -13.05 26.48 9.45
C PRO A 49 -11.80 25.61 9.21
N PRO A 50 -10.60 26.23 9.03
CA PRO A 50 -10.38 27.67 9.07
C PRO A 50 -10.49 28.35 7.69
N TYR A 51 -10.70 27.62 6.59
CA TYR A 51 -10.75 28.24 5.26
C TYR A 51 -12.01 29.07 5.02
N PHE A 52 -13.18 28.51 5.38
CA PHE A 52 -14.47 29.17 5.18
C PHE A 52 -14.99 29.86 6.43
N SER A 53 -15.77 30.89 6.24
CA SER A 53 -16.46 31.61 7.31
C SER A 53 -17.76 30.93 7.77
N THR A 54 -18.26 29.95 7.01
CA THR A 54 -19.42 29.10 7.31
C THR A 54 -19.00 27.66 7.51
N SER A 55 -19.89 26.81 7.99
CA SER A 55 -19.57 25.42 8.30
C SER A 55 -20.72 24.46 7.93
N GLY A 56 -20.40 23.33 7.30
CA GLY A 56 -21.33 22.27 6.97
C GLY A 56 -22.32 22.65 5.86
N VAL A 57 -21.95 23.58 5.00
CA VAL A 57 -22.77 24.01 3.85
C VAL A 57 -22.06 23.64 2.55
N PRO A 58 -22.74 23.04 1.57
CA PRO A 58 -22.17 22.81 0.25
C PRO A 58 -21.67 24.10 -0.42
N VAL A 59 -20.51 24.02 -1.08
CA VAL A 59 -19.98 25.13 -1.86
C VAL A 59 -20.61 25.10 -3.25
N VAL A 60 -21.30 26.18 -3.59
CA VAL A 60 -22.05 26.34 -4.83
C VAL A 60 -21.73 27.68 -5.49
N TRP A 61 -22.20 27.94 -6.69
CA TRP A 61 -22.10 29.25 -7.30
C TRP A 61 -22.89 30.31 -6.49
N TYR A 62 -22.34 31.51 -6.37
CA TYR A 62 -22.99 32.63 -5.61
C TYR A 62 -24.40 32.92 -6.13
N THR A 63 -24.56 32.88 -7.46
CA THR A 63 -25.87 32.94 -8.10
C THR A 63 -26.18 31.56 -8.68
N ASN A 64 -27.42 31.10 -8.56
CA ASN A 64 -27.82 29.86 -9.21
C ASN A 64 -27.91 30.00 -10.75
N GLN A 65 -27.30 31.03 -11.31
CA GLN A 65 -27.31 31.39 -12.73
C GLN A 65 -25.89 31.66 -13.26
N PRO A 66 -24.97 30.74 -13.11
CA PRO A 66 -23.62 30.94 -13.65
C PRO A 66 -23.66 30.99 -15.18
N ARG A 67 -22.74 31.78 -15.73
CA ARG A 67 -22.59 31.93 -17.18
C ARG A 67 -21.27 31.30 -17.63
N TYR A 68 -21.32 30.58 -18.76
CA TYR A 68 -20.11 30.09 -19.40
C TYR A 68 -19.82 30.89 -20.68
N PHE A 69 -18.53 30.98 -20.96
CA PHE A 69 -17.99 31.75 -22.10
C PHE A 69 -17.06 30.84 -22.89
N THR A 70 -17.23 30.78 -24.19
CA THR A 70 -16.44 29.91 -25.07
C THR A 70 -15.26 30.64 -25.67
N ASP A 71 -14.20 29.94 -25.95
CA ASP A 71 -13.07 30.43 -26.73
C ASP A 71 -13.52 31.04 -28.08
N SER A 72 -12.78 31.99 -28.64
CA SER A 72 -13.08 32.61 -29.90
C SER A 72 -12.54 31.84 -31.13
N GLY A 73 -11.66 30.84 -30.89
CA GLY A 73 -11.03 30.01 -31.91
C GLY A 73 -11.77 28.73 -32.25
N ASP A 74 -11.22 27.97 -33.22
CA ASP A 74 -11.67 26.64 -33.55
C ASP A 74 -11.15 25.62 -32.53
N LEU A 75 -11.96 24.62 -32.18
CA LEU A 75 -11.51 23.54 -31.29
C LEU A 75 -10.45 22.65 -31.97
N SER A 76 -10.58 22.40 -33.28
CA SER A 76 -9.59 21.59 -34.00
C SER A 76 -9.73 21.81 -35.51
N THR A 77 -8.96 21.08 -36.29
CA THR A 77 -9.10 21.03 -37.75
C THR A 77 -10.37 20.30 -38.22
N TYR A 78 -11.05 19.58 -37.32
CA TYR A 78 -12.28 18.83 -37.63
C TYR A 78 -13.52 19.46 -36.99
N VAL A 79 -13.36 20.32 -35.99
CA VAL A 79 -14.45 20.96 -35.25
C VAL A 79 -14.17 22.46 -35.23
N ASP A 80 -14.86 23.19 -36.07
CA ASP A 80 -14.80 24.64 -36.09
C ASP A 80 -15.45 25.26 -34.83
N HIS A 81 -15.30 26.58 -34.69
CA HIS A 81 -15.83 27.31 -33.55
C HIS A 81 -17.33 27.07 -33.33
N ALA A 82 -18.14 27.15 -34.38
CA ALA A 82 -19.59 27.00 -34.28
C ALA A 82 -20.00 25.57 -33.88
N ALA A 83 -19.30 24.57 -34.39
CA ALA A 83 -19.50 23.16 -33.99
C ALA A 83 -19.02 22.90 -32.57
N ALA A 84 -17.93 23.53 -32.15
CA ALA A 84 -17.44 23.46 -30.76
C ALA A 84 -18.44 24.10 -29.79
N ASP A 85 -18.93 25.29 -30.11
CA ASP A 85 -19.99 25.95 -29.35
C ASP A 85 -21.26 25.09 -29.24
N ALA A 86 -21.64 24.41 -30.32
CA ALA A 86 -22.79 23.49 -30.29
C ALA A 86 -22.56 22.30 -29.31
N ILE A 87 -21.35 21.74 -29.26
CA ILE A 87 -20.98 20.69 -28.31
C ILE A 87 -21.05 21.24 -26.88
N VAL A 88 -20.47 22.42 -26.64
CA VAL A 88 -20.48 23.06 -25.31
C VAL A 88 -21.88 23.37 -24.85
N ASN A 89 -22.70 23.98 -25.71
CA ASN A 89 -24.10 24.32 -25.42
C ASN A 89 -24.93 23.06 -25.14
N ALA A 90 -24.72 21.98 -25.88
CA ALA A 90 -25.41 20.71 -25.64
C ALA A 90 -25.00 20.10 -24.28
N ALA A 91 -23.71 20.11 -23.95
CA ALA A 91 -23.20 19.59 -22.68
C ALA A 91 -23.67 20.42 -21.48
N ALA A 92 -23.64 21.74 -21.58
CA ALA A 92 -24.14 22.65 -20.54
C ALA A 92 -25.65 22.53 -20.36
N GLY A 93 -26.40 22.43 -21.46
CA GLY A 93 -27.87 22.40 -21.47
C GLY A 93 -28.47 21.22 -20.72
N VAL A 94 -27.78 20.11 -20.60
CA VAL A 94 -28.22 18.93 -19.87
C VAL A 94 -28.45 19.24 -18.37
N TRP A 95 -27.69 20.18 -17.81
CA TRP A 95 -27.77 20.56 -16.40
C TRP A 95 -28.95 21.52 -16.08
N ASN A 96 -29.57 22.08 -17.09
CA ASN A 96 -30.74 22.95 -16.95
C ASN A 96 -32.04 22.12 -16.84
N VAL A 97 -32.25 21.53 -15.70
CA VAL A 97 -33.44 20.70 -15.45
C VAL A 97 -34.52 21.48 -14.68
N PRO A 98 -35.83 21.25 -14.99
CA PRO A 98 -36.94 21.96 -14.33
C PRO A 98 -36.96 21.79 -12.80
N THR A 99 -36.30 20.78 -12.30
CA THR A 99 -36.29 20.38 -10.89
C THR A 99 -35.12 20.92 -10.08
N SER A 100 -34.30 21.81 -10.66
CA SER A 100 -33.20 22.50 -10.00
C SER A 100 -33.36 24.01 -10.15
N SER A 101 -32.92 24.79 -9.16
CA SER A 101 -32.85 26.25 -9.23
C SER A 101 -31.69 26.74 -10.12
N LEU A 102 -30.78 25.83 -10.52
CA LEU A 102 -29.67 26.13 -11.42
C LEU A 102 -30.18 26.53 -12.81
N THR A 103 -29.59 27.59 -13.34
CA THR A 103 -29.70 27.96 -14.76
C THR A 103 -28.30 28.25 -15.30
N LEU A 104 -27.72 27.35 -16.01
CA LEU A 104 -26.43 27.50 -16.68
C LEU A 104 -26.68 28.11 -18.06
N SER A 105 -26.12 29.27 -18.35
CA SER A 105 -26.43 30.03 -19.57
C SER A 105 -25.17 30.47 -20.30
N TYR A 106 -25.28 30.51 -21.62
CA TYR A 106 -24.24 31.03 -22.48
C TYR A 106 -24.07 32.53 -22.29
N GLY A 107 -22.86 32.98 -22.04
CA GLY A 107 -22.52 34.40 -21.75
C GLY A 107 -21.89 35.11 -22.95
N GLY A 108 -21.57 34.41 -24.02
CA GLY A 108 -20.81 34.92 -25.16
C GLY A 108 -19.45 34.26 -25.28
N SER A 109 -18.67 34.68 -26.27
CA SER A 109 -17.29 34.20 -26.43
C SER A 109 -16.32 34.99 -25.54
N LEU A 110 -15.16 34.41 -25.30
CA LEU A 110 -13.98 35.10 -24.80
C LEU A 110 -13.47 36.07 -25.88
N ASP A 111 -12.72 37.08 -25.48
CA ASP A 111 -12.13 38.02 -26.43
C ASP A 111 -10.89 37.47 -27.13
N GLU A 112 -10.28 36.43 -26.55
CA GLU A 112 -9.08 35.76 -27.04
C GLU A 112 -9.38 34.38 -27.63
N ASP A 113 -8.57 33.96 -28.64
CA ASP A 113 -8.38 32.58 -29.07
C ASP A 113 -7.19 32.04 -28.28
N VAL A 114 -7.48 31.31 -27.19
CA VAL A 114 -6.50 30.91 -26.18
C VAL A 114 -5.65 29.78 -26.69
N SER A 115 -4.36 30.00 -26.83
CA SER A 115 -3.39 29.03 -27.31
C SER A 115 -2.21 28.87 -26.35
N GLY A 116 -1.33 27.91 -26.61
CA GLY A 116 -0.10 27.75 -25.84
C GLY A 116 0.87 28.94 -25.93
N THR A 117 0.63 29.90 -26.83
CA THR A 117 1.39 31.16 -26.88
C THR A 117 0.88 32.17 -25.89
N ASP A 118 -0.36 32.07 -25.44
CA ASP A 118 -1.04 32.98 -24.54
C ASP A 118 -1.00 32.48 -23.09
N VAL A 119 -0.66 31.21 -22.91
CA VAL A 119 -0.54 30.51 -21.64
C VAL A 119 0.92 30.12 -21.43
N TYR A 120 1.57 30.68 -20.41
CA TYR A 120 2.98 30.39 -20.13
C TYR A 120 3.32 30.50 -18.65
N LEU A 121 4.41 29.85 -18.23
CA LEU A 121 4.95 29.95 -16.89
C LEU A 121 5.80 31.22 -16.77
N GLY A 122 5.28 32.20 -16.03
CA GLY A 122 6.01 33.41 -15.64
C GLY A 122 6.79 33.22 -14.34
N SER A 123 7.49 34.26 -13.92
CA SER A 123 8.25 34.26 -12.65
C SER A 123 7.37 34.09 -11.39
N ASN A 124 6.10 34.40 -11.48
CA ASN A 124 5.13 34.37 -10.37
C ASN A 124 4.07 33.26 -10.54
N GLY A 125 4.26 32.35 -11.49
CA GLY A 125 3.34 31.25 -11.79
C GLY A 125 2.79 31.29 -13.20
N LEU A 126 1.70 30.54 -13.43
CA LEU A 126 1.03 30.45 -14.72
C LEU A 126 0.40 31.80 -15.09
N ILE A 127 0.68 32.26 -16.28
CA ILE A 127 0.05 33.45 -16.90
C ILE A 127 -1.00 32.97 -17.88
N LEU A 128 -2.21 33.46 -17.71
CA LEU A 128 -3.38 33.21 -18.55
C LEU A 128 -3.80 34.52 -19.24
N PRO A 129 -4.54 34.46 -20.35
CA PRO A 129 -5.13 35.61 -21.01
C PRO A 129 -6.02 36.45 -20.07
N SER A 130 -6.29 37.70 -20.47
CA SER A 130 -6.98 38.65 -19.60
C SER A 130 -8.37 38.21 -19.17
N ASP A 131 -9.11 37.55 -20.06
CA ASP A 131 -10.47 37.09 -19.81
C ASP A 131 -10.59 36.06 -18.71
N VAL A 132 -9.55 35.27 -18.52
CA VAL A 132 -9.50 34.18 -17.52
C VAL A 132 -8.63 34.52 -16.31
N GLN A 133 -8.28 35.79 -16.11
CA GLN A 133 -7.58 36.29 -14.93
C GLN A 133 -8.54 36.73 -13.83
N SER A 134 -8.03 36.76 -12.60
CA SER A 134 -8.82 37.08 -11.40
C SER A 134 -9.59 38.41 -11.44
N SER A 135 -9.14 39.37 -12.23
CA SER A 135 -9.85 40.63 -12.47
C SER A 135 -11.19 40.46 -13.21
N ASN A 136 -11.34 39.36 -13.96
CA ASN A 136 -12.50 39.10 -14.80
C ASN A 136 -13.38 37.93 -14.34
N TYR A 137 -13.03 37.27 -13.24
CA TYR A 137 -13.72 36.08 -12.74
C TYR A 137 -15.26 36.27 -12.58
N GLN A 138 -15.71 37.42 -12.10
CA GLN A 138 -17.15 37.67 -11.96
C GLN A 138 -17.83 37.96 -13.31
N ALA A 139 -17.10 38.48 -14.28
CA ALA A 139 -17.62 38.75 -15.62
C ALA A 139 -17.62 37.51 -16.52
N LYS A 140 -16.60 36.68 -16.43
CA LYS A 140 -16.36 35.45 -17.21
C LYS A 140 -16.34 34.22 -16.29
N GLN A 141 -17.47 33.91 -15.66
CA GLN A 141 -17.54 32.95 -14.55
C GLN A 141 -17.02 31.54 -14.87
N ILE A 142 -17.39 30.98 -16.02
CA ILE A 142 -16.86 29.69 -16.49
C ILE A 142 -16.25 29.94 -17.85
N ALA A 143 -14.93 29.84 -17.97
CA ALA A 143 -14.24 29.96 -19.21
C ALA A 143 -14.00 28.57 -19.85
N VAL A 144 -14.42 28.42 -21.11
CA VAL A 144 -14.26 27.18 -21.86
C VAL A 144 -13.24 27.44 -22.96
N ILE A 145 -12.05 26.89 -22.82
CA ILE A 145 -10.90 27.08 -23.71
C ILE A 145 -10.86 25.96 -24.74
N TYR A 146 -10.66 26.31 -25.99
CA TYR A 146 -10.49 25.38 -27.11
C TYR A 146 -9.00 25.20 -27.42
N ASP A 147 -8.37 24.25 -26.73
CA ASP A 147 -6.95 23.98 -26.89
C ASP A 147 -6.69 23.19 -28.19
N ARG A 148 -6.67 23.91 -29.31
CA ARG A 148 -6.67 23.37 -30.65
C ARG A 148 -5.53 22.40 -30.96
N ASP A 149 -4.35 22.68 -30.47
CA ASP A 149 -3.15 21.90 -30.72
C ASP A 149 -2.67 21.07 -29.53
N GLY A 150 -3.36 21.16 -28.40
CA GLY A 150 -3.05 20.46 -27.16
C GLY A 150 -1.95 21.12 -26.33
N SER A 151 -1.47 22.29 -26.73
CA SER A 151 -0.34 22.97 -26.07
C SER A 151 -0.69 23.48 -24.67
N VAL A 152 -1.92 23.91 -24.43
CA VAL A 152 -2.40 24.32 -23.10
C VAL A 152 -2.53 23.10 -22.20
N THR A 153 -3.09 22.00 -22.69
CA THR A 153 -3.20 20.73 -21.98
C THR A 153 -1.81 20.20 -21.60
N ASP A 154 -0.87 20.20 -22.52
CA ASP A 154 0.52 19.76 -22.26
C ASP A 154 1.22 20.65 -21.24
N LEU A 155 0.99 21.95 -21.27
CA LEU A 155 1.57 22.87 -20.29
C LEU A 155 1.05 22.62 -18.87
N LEU A 156 -0.25 22.32 -18.75
CA LEU A 156 -0.90 22.16 -17.44
C LEU A 156 -0.72 20.77 -16.85
N LEU A 157 -0.79 19.73 -17.65
CA LEU A 157 -0.76 18.32 -17.20
C LEU A 157 0.59 17.64 -17.44
N GLY A 158 1.48 18.28 -18.17
CA GLY A 158 2.80 17.75 -18.56
C GLY A 158 2.90 17.37 -20.04
N ASN A 159 4.10 17.41 -20.57
CA ASN A 159 4.38 17.13 -21.99
C ASN A 159 3.82 15.75 -22.41
N GLY A 160 3.02 15.74 -23.48
CA GLY A 160 2.38 14.54 -24.00
C GLY A 160 1.02 14.21 -23.38
N ALA A 161 0.53 15.01 -22.44
CA ALA A 161 -0.80 14.82 -21.87
C ALA A 161 -1.92 15.01 -22.90
N SER A 162 -1.68 15.83 -23.92
CA SER A 162 -2.60 16.06 -25.01
C SER A 162 -2.60 14.97 -26.09
N ASP A 163 -1.72 13.96 -25.99
CA ASP A 163 -1.62 12.91 -27.00
C ASP A 163 -2.96 12.17 -27.17
N PRO A 164 -3.37 11.86 -28.42
CA PRO A 164 -4.61 11.14 -28.69
C PRO A 164 -4.78 9.81 -27.95
N SER A 165 -3.69 9.16 -27.55
CA SER A 165 -3.75 7.95 -26.71
C SER A 165 -4.26 8.21 -25.30
N GLY A 166 -4.15 9.45 -24.81
CA GLY A 166 -4.62 9.90 -23.49
C GLY A 166 -6.02 10.52 -23.51
N CYS A 167 -6.70 10.61 -24.65
CA CYS A 167 -7.98 11.33 -24.78
C CYS A 167 -9.11 10.81 -23.90
N ARG A 168 -9.03 9.60 -23.44
CA ARG A 168 -10.01 9.07 -22.49
C ARG A 168 -9.93 9.72 -21.10
N GLN A 169 -8.78 10.28 -20.77
CA GLN A 169 -8.54 10.93 -19.47
C GLN A 169 -8.38 12.45 -19.61
N ASN A 170 -7.88 12.90 -20.75
CA ASN A 170 -7.42 14.28 -20.98
C ASN A 170 -8.15 14.97 -22.14
N ALA A 171 -9.32 14.45 -22.56
CA ALA A 171 -10.13 15.12 -23.57
C ALA A 171 -10.69 16.45 -23.06
N VAL A 172 -11.07 16.48 -21.78
CA VAL A 172 -11.53 17.68 -21.09
C VAL A 172 -10.85 17.78 -19.73
N THR A 173 -10.21 18.91 -19.46
CA THR A 173 -9.64 19.23 -18.16
C THR A 173 -10.52 20.26 -17.49
N GLU A 174 -10.88 20.04 -16.21
CA GLU A 174 -11.70 20.95 -15.43
C GLU A 174 -10.93 21.48 -14.22
N SER A 175 -11.11 22.75 -13.92
CA SER A 175 -10.58 23.37 -12.70
C SER A 175 -11.59 24.38 -12.14
N VAL A 176 -11.82 24.31 -10.82
CA VAL A 176 -12.41 25.44 -10.08
C VAL A 176 -11.25 26.18 -9.44
N ASP A 177 -10.85 27.28 -10.04
CA ASP A 177 -9.64 28.01 -9.69
C ASP A 177 -9.90 29.18 -8.73
N SER A 178 -11.17 29.50 -8.46
CA SER A 178 -11.52 30.47 -7.43
C SER A 178 -12.73 30.04 -6.60
N ILE A 179 -12.49 29.89 -5.30
CA ILE A 179 -13.53 29.69 -4.29
C ILE A 179 -13.32 30.76 -3.20
N VAL A 180 -14.36 31.54 -2.92
CA VAL A 180 -14.28 32.60 -1.89
C VAL A 180 -14.51 32.04 -0.48
N PRO A 181 -13.92 32.63 0.56
CA PRO A 181 -14.09 32.17 1.95
C PRO A 181 -15.55 32.17 2.46
N ALA A 182 -16.46 32.87 1.79
CA ALA A 182 -17.89 32.83 2.07
C ALA A 182 -18.57 31.51 1.66
N GLY A 183 -17.86 30.61 0.94
CA GLY A 183 -18.35 29.30 0.54
C GLY A 183 -19.03 29.28 -0.83
N TYR A 184 -18.56 30.11 -1.74
CA TYR A 184 -19.10 30.18 -3.11
C TYR A 184 -17.99 29.99 -4.14
N ILE A 185 -18.31 29.28 -5.24
CA ILE A 185 -17.51 29.22 -6.44
C ILE A 185 -17.61 30.59 -7.14
N GLU A 186 -16.48 31.16 -7.50
CA GLU A 186 -16.39 32.44 -8.21
C GLU A 186 -15.97 32.25 -9.67
N HIS A 187 -15.06 31.30 -9.93
CA HIS A 187 -14.55 31.06 -11.28
C HIS A 187 -14.17 29.57 -11.50
N ALA A 188 -14.29 29.14 -12.76
CA ALA A 188 -13.87 27.82 -13.20
C ALA A 188 -13.38 27.85 -14.64
N LEU A 189 -12.48 26.92 -14.96
CA LEU A 189 -11.92 26.69 -16.28
C LEU A 189 -12.30 25.29 -16.78
N LEU A 190 -12.68 25.22 -18.06
CA LEU A 190 -12.86 23.98 -18.82
C LEU A 190 -11.96 24.06 -20.05
N ILE A 191 -11.05 23.12 -20.22
CA ILE A 191 -10.09 23.08 -21.31
C ILE A 191 -10.39 21.86 -22.16
N LEU A 192 -10.73 22.06 -23.41
CA LEU A 192 -11.05 21.03 -24.37
C LEU A 192 -9.84 20.76 -25.23
N ASN A 193 -9.27 19.56 -25.14
CA ASN A 193 -8.13 19.13 -25.92
C ASN A 193 -8.55 18.84 -27.38
N GLY A 194 -8.26 19.75 -28.29
CA GLY A 194 -8.62 19.65 -29.72
C GLY A 194 -8.00 18.44 -30.42
N ARG A 195 -6.86 17.94 -29.93
CA ARG A 195 -6.25 16.71 -30.46
C ARG A 195 -7.07 15.44 -30.18
N CYS A 196 -8.03 15.54 -29.25
CA CYS A 196 -8.98 14.47 -28.97
C CYS A 196 -10.21 14.49 -29.87
N THR A 197 -10.35 15.47 -30.74
CA THR A 197 -11.40 15.52 -31.76
C THR A 197 -10.86 15.00 -33.10
N GLY A 198 -11.65 14.21 -33.79
CA GLY A 198 -11.29 13.65 -35.10
C GLY A 198 -12.51 13.54 -36.00
N PRO A 199 -12.35 12.92 -37.20
CA PRO A 199 -13.45 12.80 -38.17
C PRO A 199 -14.55 11.81 -37.73
N ALA A 200 -14.30 10.98 -36.72
CA ALA A 200 -15.24 9.97 -36.27
C ALA A 200 -16.27 10.58 -35.33
N PRO A 201 -17.59 10.34 -35.51
CA PRO A 201 -18.64 10.86 -34.62
C PRO A 201 -18.47 10.47 -33.17
N GLU A 202 -17.88 9.30 -32.91
CA GLU A 202 -17.62 8.77 -31.58
C GLU A 202 -16.67 9.67 -30.78
N GLN A 203 -15.72 10.32 -31.42
CA GLN A 203 -14.76 11.22 -30.76
C GLN A 203 -15.43 12.51 -30.29
N GLN A 204 -16.35 13.05 -31.09
CA GLN A 204 -17.13 14.22 -30.69
C GLN A 204 -18.14 13.85 -29.58
N MET A 205 -18.72 12.67 -29.64
CA MET A 205 -19.61 12.13 -28.59
C MET A 205 -18.85 11.94 -27.28
N GLN A 206 -17.64 11.41 -27.32
CA GLN A 206 -16.77 11.27 -26.16
C GLN A 206 -16.45 12.66 -25.56
N MET A 207 -16.05 13.61 -26.38
CA MET A 207 -15.78 14.98 -25.96
C MET A 207 -17.00 15.61 -25.27
N GLN A 208 -18.18 15.48 -25.89
CA GLN A 208 -19.43 16.00 -25.30
C GLN A 208 -19.73 15.35 -23.95
N TYR A 209 -19.55 14.05 -23.83
CA TYR A 209 -19.80 13.33 -22.59
C TYR A 209 -18.84 13.77 -21.47
N GLU A 210 -17.54 13.83 -21.77
CA GLU A 210 -16.56 14.29 -20.78
C GLU A 210 -16.81 15.75 -20.39
N LEU A 211 -17.23 16.58 -21.32
CA LEU A 211 -17.60 17.96 -21.04
C LEU A 211 -18.84 18.07 -20.16
N MET A 212 -19.84 17.21 -20.36
CA MET A 212 -21.00 17.13 -19.45
C MET A 212 -20.55 16.82 -18.01
N ARG A 213 -19.66 15.86 -17.85
CA ARG A 213 -19.07 15.51 -16.53
C ARG A 213 -18.29 16.68 -15.94
N ALA A 214 -17.46 17.32 -16.74
CA ALA A 214 -16.68 18.48 -16.34
C ALA A 214 -17.57 19.65 -15.91
N PHE A 215 -18.66 19.92 -16.61
CA PHE A 215 -19.67 20.90 -16.14
C PHE A 215 -20.24 20.49 -14.78
N GLY A 216 -20.62 19.25 -14.56
CA GLY A 216 -21.07 18.79 -13.24
C GLY A 216 -20.04 19.07 -12.15
N ARG A 217 -18.78 18.84 -12.43
CA ARG A 217 -17.65 19.10 -11.50
C ARG A 217 -17.51 20.59 -11.18
N VAL A 218 -17.52 21.45 -12.17
CA VAL A 218 -17.40 22.91 -11.92
C VAL A 218 -18.67 23.51 -11.35
N LEU A 219 -19.81 22.83 -11.45
CA LEU A 219 -21.03 23.18 -10.72
C LEU A 219 -20.98 22.77 -9.23
N GLY A 220 -19.91 22.14 -8.80
CA GLY A 220 -19.70 21.74 -7.42
C GLY A 220 -20.16 20.33 -7.08
N LEU A 221 -20.49 19.49 -8.09
CA LEU A 221 -20.87 18.10 -7.87
C LEU A 221 -19.65 17.22 -7.64
N GLY A 222 -19.77 16.28 -6.73
CA GLY A 222 -18.88 15.13 -6.55
C GLY A 222 -19.13 14.03 -7.59
N TRP A 223 -18.27 13.02 -7.58
CA TRP A 223 -18.52 11.81 -8.37
C TRP A 223 -19.61 10.94 -7.71
N SER A 224 -20.48 10.36 -8.52
CA SER A 224 -21.45 9.37 -8.05
C SER A 224 -20.76 8.07 -7.61
N GLN A 225 -21.28 7.45 -6.56
CA GLN A 225 -20.83 6.12 -6.12
C GLN A 225 -21.87 5.03 -6.38
N VAL A 226 -22.92 5.35 -7.11
CA VAL A 226 -23.95 4.36 -7.50
C VAL A 226 -23.33 3.31 -8.41
N ASN A 227 -23.57 2.04 -8.08
CA ASN A 227 -23.02 0.89 -8.80
C ASN A 227 -21.48 0.81 -8.80
N ASP A 228 -20.86 1.23 -7.70
CA ASP A 228 -19.41 1.24 -7.57
C ASP A 228 -18.78 -0.11 -7.21
N ASN A 229 -19.60 -1.13 -7.10
CA ASN A 229 -19.18 -2.50 -6.83
C ASN A 229 -18.26 -3.10 -7.91
N VAL A 230 -18.06 -2.44 -9.04
CA VAL A 230 -17.02 -2.79 -10.03
C VAL A 230 -15.62 -2.84 -9.41
N PHE A 231 -15.34 -1.98 -8.41
CA PHE A 231 -14.05 -1.95 -7.71
C PHE A 231 -14.03 -2.81 -6.45
N THR A 232 -15.20 -3.11 -5.90
CA THR A 232 -15.32 -4.03 -4.76
C THR A 232 -15.43 -5.47 -5.23
N GLY A 233 -15.73 -5.66 -6.53
CA GLY A 233 -15.79 -6.98 -7.16
C GLY A 233 -16.97 -7.84 -6.75
N SER A 234 -17.94 -7.31 -5.97
CA SER A 234 -19.06 -8.12 -5.51
C SER A 234 -20.34 -7.30 -5.31
N PRO A 235 -21.39 -7.61 -6.06
CA PRO A 235 -21.35 -8.34 -7.33
C PRO A 235 -20.70 -7.49 -8.43
N ALA A 236 -20.11 -8.11 -9.44
CA ALA A 236 -19.60 -7.38 -10.59
C ALA A 236 -20.77 -6.68 -11.33
N PRO A 237 -20.59 -5.44 -11.80
CA PRO A 237 -21.64 -4.74 -12.53
C PRO A 237 -21.88 -5.41 -13.87
N THR A 238 -23.13 -5.50 -14.24
CA THR A 238 -23.54 -5.98 -15.54
C THR A 238 -23.45 -4.87 -16.59
N TYR A 239 -23.37 -5.23 -17.86
CA TYR A 239 -23.48 -4.29 -18.98
C TYR A 239 -24.73 -3.40 -18.87
N TYR A 240 -25.86 -3.99 -18.48
CA TYR A 240 -27.13 -3.29 -18.30
C TYR A 240 -27.06 -2.25 -17.18
N GLN A 241 -26.39 -2.55 -16.08
CA GLN A 241 -26.15 -1.58 -15.01
C GLN A 241 -25.27 -0.43 -15.51
N ALA A 242 -24.21 -0.72 -16.24
CA ALA A 242 -23.31 0.28 -16.81
C ALA A 242 -24.05 1.25 -17.74
N LEU A 243 -25.03 0.79 -18.52
CA LEU A 243 -25.87 1.66 -19.36
C LEU A 243 -26.69 2.70 -18.57
N ASN A 244 -26.92 2.45 -17.28
CA ASN A 244 -27.74 3.29 -16.42
C ASN A 244 -26.94 4.04 -15.36
N TRP A 245 -25.61 4.01 -15.42
CA TRP A 245 -24.81 4.77 -14.50
C TRP A 245 -25.05 6.28 -14.63
N PRO A 246 -24.97 7.01 -13.52
CA PRO A 246 -25.04 8.48 -13.56
C PRO A 246 -23.98 9.07 -14.47
N ILE A 247 -24.27 10.25 -15.03
CA ILE A 247 -23.25 11.03 -15.77
C ILE A 247 -22.04 11.32 -14.89
N MET A 248 -22.29 11.58 -13.60
CA MET A 248 -21.23 11.81 -12.60
C MET A 248 -20.61 10.52 -12.09
N HIS A 249 -20.78 9.37 -12.75
CA HIS A 249 -20.04 8.17 -12.38
C HIS A 249 -18.55 8.35 -12.70
N PRO A 250 -17.63 7.97 -11.80
CA PRO A 250 -16.20 8.19 -12.01
C PRO A 250 -15.63 7.41 -13.19
N ILE A 251 -16.23 6.27 -13.54
CA ILE A 251 -15.82 5.47 -14.70
C ILE A 251 -16.57 5.97 -15.92
N ASP A 252 -15.84 6.18 -17.00
CA ASP A 252 -16.39 6.47 -18.30
C ASP A 252 -17.22 5.29 -18.80
N ILE A 253 -18.50 5.54 -19.04
CA ILE A 253 -19.45 4.56 -19.55
C ILE A 253 -19.55 4.55 -21.08
N ILE A 254 -18.96 5.53 -21.75
CA ILE A 254 -18.93 5.59 -23.22
C ILE A 254 -17.66 4.92 -23.69
N CYS A 255 -17.78 3.98 -24.62
CA CYS A 255 -16.64 3.22 -25.13
C CYS A 255 -15.79 2.57 -24.03
N GLY A 256 -16.36 2.36 -22.84
CA GLY A 256 -15.67 1.83 -21.68
C GLY A 256 -15.56 0.30 -21.65
N PRO A 257 -14.81 -0.26 -20.70
CA PRO A 257 -14.58 -1.70 -20.63
C PRO A 257 -15.85 -2.53 -20.41
N TYR A 258 -16.92 -1.91 -19.95
CA TYR A 258 -18.20 -2.58 -19.68
C TYR A 258 -19.24 -2.40 -20.77
N THR A 259 -19.01 -1.54 -21.73
CA THR A 259 -20.00 -1.21 -22.76
C THR A 259 -19.66 -1.74 -24.15
N TYR A 260 -18.49 -2.30 -24.36
CA TYR A 260 -17.96 -2.87 -25.62
C TYR A 260 -18.21 -2.05 -26.88
N GLN A 261 -19.15 -1.13 -26.83
CA GLN A 261 -19.55 -0.21 -27.90
C GLN A 261 -19.78 1.16 -27.30
N CYS A 262 -19.50 2.20 -28.07
CA CYS A 262 -19.86 3.56 -27.71
C CYS A 262 -21.38 3.68 -27.67
N LEU A 263 -21.92 4.15 -26.53
CA LEU A 263 -23.35 4.25 -26.34
C LEU A 263 -23.94 5.36 -27.21
N PRO A 264 -25.07 5.11 -27.89
CA PRO A 264 -25.79 6.15 -28.61
C PRO A 264 -26.43 7.15 -27.64
N GLN A 265 -26.59 8.37 -28.11
CA GLN A 265 -27.32 9.43 -27.44
C GLN A 265 -28.84 9.21 -27.41
N PRO A 266 -29.57 9.89 -26.54
CA PRO A 266 -29.19 11.05 -25.76
C PRO A 266 -28.58 10.70 -24.39
N PHE A 267 -27.57 11.53 -23.99
CA PHE A 267 -27.10 11.51 -22.61
C PHE A 267 -28.08 12.25 -21.73
N THR A 268 -28.59 11.59 -20.70
CA THR A 268 -29.55 12.17 -19.76
C THR A 268 -29.05 12.03 -18.33
N LEU A 269 -29.32 13.02 -17.50
CA LEU A 269 -29.08 12.92 -16.07
C LEU A 269 -29.88 11.77 -15.48
N ARG A 270 -29.23 10.94 -14.69
CA ARG A 270 -29.85 9.84 -13.96
C ARG A 270 -30.38 10.31 -12.61
N PRO A 271 -31.20 9.50 -11.92
CA PRO A 271 -31.77 9.89 -10.63
C PRO A 271 -30.71 10.38 -9.61
N ASP A 272 -29.52 9.78 -9.58
CA ASP A 272 -28.45 10.17 -8.67
C ASP A 272 -27.86 11.54 -9.04
N ASP A 273 -27.63 11.82 -10.32
CA ASP A 273 -27.20 13.14 -10.79
C ASP A 273 -28.22 14.21 -10.40
N LEU A 274 -29.52 13.92 -10.59
CA LEU A 274 -30.60 14.82 -10.23
C LEU A 274 -30.76 15.02 -8.73
N SER A 275 -30.48 13.98 -7.94
CA SER A 275 -30.44 14.06 -6.48
C SER A 275 -29.31 14.95 -6.00
N ALA A 276 -28.10 14.73 -6.52
CA ALA A 276 -26.93 15.55 -6.21
C ALA A 276 -27.14 17.02 -6.61
N LEU A 277 -27.65 17.26 -7.80
CA LEU A 277 -27.95 18.62 -8.28
C LEU A 277 -28.99 19.32 -7.41
N ALA A 278 -30.05 18.59 -6.99
CA ALA A 278 -31.06 19.12 -6.09
C ALA A 278 -30.53 19.40 -4.66
N THR A 279 -29.50 18.70 -4.25
CA THR A 279 -28.81 18.96 -2.97
C THR A 279 -28.04 20.27 -3.00
N LEU A 280 -27.43 20.61 -4.14
CA LEU A 280 -26.67 21.85 -4.31
C LEU A 280 -27.57 23.04 -4.68
N TYR A 281 -28.52 22.84 -5.58
CA TYR A 281 -29.35 23.90 -6.19
C TYR A 281 -30.82 23.61 -5.95
N PHE A 282 -31.21 23.65 -4.70
CA PHE A 282 -32.53 23.30 -4.23
C PHE A 282 -33.60 24.36 -4.60
N ILE A 283 -34.78 23.92 -5.01
CA ILE A 283 -35.97 24.78 -5.14
C ILE A 283 -36.81 24.63 -3.89
N GLY A 284 -36.88 25.69 -3.10
CA GLY A 284 -37.71 25.73 -1.91
C GLY A 284 -39.19 25.72 -2.23
N ARG A 285 -40.01 25.38 -1.23
CA ARG A 285 -41.48 25.38 -1.37
C ARG A 285 -41.98 26.74 -1.82
N ASN A 286 -42.75 26.75 -2.90
CA ASN A 286 -43.31 27.97 -3.53
C ASN A 286 -42.21 28.95 -4.08
N GLN A 287 -40.99 28.47 -4.34
CA GLN A 287 -39.89 29.27 -4.92
C GLN A 287 -39.61 28.90 -6.38
N ALA A 288 -40.34 27.96 -6.96
CA ALA A 288 -40.18 27.59 -8.37
C ALA A 288 -40.50 28.79 -9.28
N GLN A 289 -39.59 29.09 -10.19
CA GLN A 289 -39.76 30.08 -11.25
C GLN A 289 -40.58 29.47 -12.40
N PRO A 290 -41.09 30.26 -13.34
CA PRO A 290 -41.76 29.75 -14.53
C PRO A 290 -40.88 28.74 -15.27
N GLY A 291 -41.41 27.55 -15.52
CA GLY A 291 -40.67 26.42 -16.14
C GLY A 291 -39.99 25.50 -15.15
N GLN A 292 -39.87 25.87 -13.88
CA GLN A 292 -39.39 25.03 -12.82
C GLN A 292 -40.52 24.26 -12.10
N THR A 293 -40.17 23.11 -11.54
CA THR A 293 -41.10 22.30 -10.75
C THR A 293 -40.67 22.29 -9.30
N ASP A 294 -41.56 22.65 -8.39
CA ASP A 294 -41.32 22.52 -6.95
C ASP A 294 -40.98 21.08 -6.60
N THR A 295 -39.71 20.87 -6.23
CA THR A 295 -39.17 19.52 -5.94
C THR A 295 -39.76 18.91 -4.67
N LEU A 296 -40.26 19.77 -3.75
CA LEU A 296 -40.86 19.30 -2.50
C LEU A 296 -42.21 18.62 -2.69
N LEU A 297 -42.86 18.84 -3.81
CA LEU A 297 -44.19 18.26 -4.08
C LEU A 297 -44.13 16.85 -4.68
N ARG A 298 -42.98 16.43 -5.20
CA ARG A 298 -42.87 15.15 -5.96
C ARG A 298 -41.63 14.32 -5.61
N ALA A 299 -40.96 14.65 -4.53
CA ALA A 299 -39.77 13.92 -4.13
C ALA A 299 -39.81 13.53 -2.65
N GLN A 300 -39.11 12.49 -2.32
CA GLN A 300 -38.90 12.02 -0.96
C GLN A 300 -37.47 12.28 -0.54
N GLU A 301 -37.29 12.47 0.75
CA GLU A 301 -35.98 12.57 1.37
C GLU A 301 -35.88 11.56 2.51
N ILE A 302 -34.80 10.81 2.56
CA ILE A 302 -34.43 9.95 3.68
C ILE A 302 -33.07 10.36 4.15
N SER A 303 -33.00 10.85 5.37
CA SER A 303 -31.75 11.21 6.01
C SER A 303 -31.53 10.40 7.29
N GLY A 304 -30.31 10.34 7.74
CA GLY A 304 -29.99 9.61 8.95
C GLY A 304 -28.52 9.65 9.26
N ARG A 305 -28.11 8.80 10.17
CA ARG A 305 -26.72 8.62 10.55
C ARG A 305 -26.34 7.16 10.42
N LEU A 306 -25.26 6.89 9.74
CA LEU A 306 -24.62 5.58 9.73
C LEU A 306 -23.55 5.57 10.83
N ALA A 307 -23.56 4.54 11.67
CA ALA A 307 -22.68 4.48 12.82
C ALA A 307 -22.01 3.10 12.96
N PHE A 308 -20.85 3.10 13.58
CA PHE A 308 -20.26 1.88 14.13
C PHE A 308 -21.12 1.33 15.28
N PRO A 309 -20.97 0.06 15.68
CA PRO A 309 -21.66 -0.49 16.84
C PRO A 309 -21.39 0.29 18.15
N THR A 310 -20.28 1.00 18.23
CA THR A 310 -19.94 1.89 19.36
C THR A 310 -20.78 3.17 19.42
N GLY A 311 -21.54 3.48 18.36
CA GLY A 311 -22.32 4.70 18.22
C GLY A 311 -21.56 5.88 17.61
N GLN A 312 -20.26 5.77 17.34
CA GLN A 312 -19.51 6.76 16.58
C GLN A 312 -19.98 6.76 15.12
N GLY A 313 -20.09 7.93 14.50
CA GLY A 313 -20.47 8.05 13.09
C GLY A 313 -19.45 7.37 12.17
N MET A 314 -19.94 6.61 11.22
CA MET A 314 -19.11 5.92 10.23
C MET A 314 -19.03 6.77 8.96
N GLN A 315 -17.84 7.30 8.70
CA GLN A 315 -17.57 8.17 7.56
C GLN A 315 -17.24 7.38 6.31
N GLY A 316 -17.63 7.90 5.13
CA GLY A 316 -17.13 7.38 3.87
C GLY A 316 -17.74 6.05 3.44
N VAL A 317 -18.98 5.85 3.76
CA VAL A 317 -19.77 4.72 3.26
C VAL A 317 -20.84 5.24 2.32
N ASN A 318 -21.00 4.61 1.17
CA ASN A 318 -22.05 4.93 0.24
C ASN A 318 -23.38 4.33 0.73
N VAL A 319 -24.33 5.18 1.08
CA VAL A 319 -25.71 4.79 1.40
C VAL A 319 -26.55 4.95 0.15
N VAL A 320 -27.17 3.89 -0.33
CA VAL A 320 -27.90 3.86 -1.59
C VAL A 320 -29.35 3.51 -1.36
N ALA A 321 -30.27 4.29 -1.91
CA ALA A 321 -31.68 3.93 -2.02
C ALA A 321 -31.99 3.50 -3.45
N ARG A 322 -32.43 2.27 -3.62
CA ARG A 322 -32.86 1.71 -4.90
C ARG A 322 -34.37 1.47 -4.87
N ARG A 323 -35.06 1.86 -5.93
CA ARG A 323 -36.47 1.56 -6.07
C ARG A 323 -36.69 0.05 -6.04
N TRP A 324 -37.66 -0.41 -5.23
CA TRP A 324 -38.02 -1.81 -5.15
C TRP A 324 -39.09 -2.14 -6.18
N HIS A 325 -38.76 -2.99 -7.14
CA HIS A 325 -39.75 -3.45 -8.10
C HIS A 325 -40.68 -4.50 -7.47
N GLN A 326 -41.93 -4.12 -7.16
CA GLN A 326 -42.85 -4.96 -6.39
C GLN A 326 -43.19 -6.30 -7.07
N PHE A 327 -43.25 -6.32 -8.39
CA PHE A 327 -43.58 -7.51 -9.15
C PHE A 327 -42.42 -8.51 -9.23
N TRP A 328 -41.20 -8.02 -9.44
CA TRP A 328 -40.03 -8.87 -9.57
C TRP A 328 -39.33 -9.15 -8.22
N GLY A 329 -39.69 -8.43 -7.18
CA GLY A 329 -39.11 -8.58 -5.86
C GLY A 329 -37.58 -8.25 -5.81
N VAL A 330 -37.12 -7.33 -6.65
CA VAL A 330 -35.71 -6.96 -6.81
C VAL A 330 -35.54 -5.42 -6.85
N PRO A 331 -34.38 -4.89 -6.43
CA PRO A 331 -34.07 -3.48 -6.60
C PRO A 331 -33.81 -3.15 -8.07
N GLU A 332 -34.20 -1.94 -8.46
CA GLU A 332 -33.95 -1.40 -9.81
C GLU A 332 -32.67 -0.56 -9.82
N ALA A 333 -31.63 -1.06 -10.45
CA ALA A 333 -30.32 -0.38 -10.47
C ALA A 333 -30.38 1.03 -11.09
N TRP A 334 -31.24 1.25 -12.07
CA TRP A 334 -31.39 2.55 -12.76
C TRP A 334 -32.24 3.58 -12.02
N GLN A 335 -32.88 3.20 -10.95
CA GLN A 335 -33.71 4.06 -10.08
C GLN A 335 -33.02 4.12 -8.71
N SER A 336 -31.80 4.62 -8.70
CA SER A 336 -30.97 4.68 -7.50
C SER A 336 -30.55 6.09 -7.21
N VAL A 337 -30.48 6.44 -5.93
CA VAL A 337 -29.86 7.65 -5.41
C VAL A 337 -28.92 7.29 -4.30
N SER A 338 -27.84 8.02 -4.17
CA SER A 338 -26.78 7.72 -3.22
C SER A 338 -26.37 8.95 -2.39
N SER A 339 -25.80 8.71 -1.23
CA SER A 339 -25.22 9.71 -0.36
C SER A 339 -24.09 9.11 0.43
N VAL A 340 -22.91 9.70 0.38
CA VAL A 340 -21.80 9.23 1.20
C VAL A 340 -21.95 9.70 2.63
N SER A 341 -21.87 8.77 3.58
CA SER A 341 -22.00 9.10 5.00
C SER A 341 -20.89 10.06 5.44
N GLY A 342 -21.27 11.07 6.19
CA GLY A 342 -20.36 12.11 6.67
C GLY A 342 -19.92 13.14 5.64
N PHE A 343 -20.60 13.27 4.51
CA PHE A 343 -20.23 14.21 3.45
C PHE A 343 -20.18 15.69 3.89
N LEU A 344 -20.86 16.06 4.96
CA LEU A 344 -20.79 17.38 5.57
C LEU A 344 -19.73 17.49 6.68
N PHE A 345 -19.18 16.36 7.10
CA PHE A 345 -18.18 16.30 8.15
C PHE A 345 -16.78 16.12 7.53
N LYS A 346 -15.88 16.95 7.93
CA LYS A 346 -14.45 16.77 7.66
C LYS A 346 -13.71 17.19 8.90
N GLY A 347 -13.42 16.24 9.73
CA GLY A 347 -12.64 16.48 10.88
C GLY A 347 -11.20 16.81 10.53
N SER A 348 -10.78 18.05 10.52
CA SER A 348 -9.37 18.40 10.39
C SER A 348 -9.01 19.56 11.31
N ASN A 349 -8.84 19.25 12.58
CA ASN A 349 -8.22 20.22 13.49
C ASN A 349 -6.69 20.20 13.45
N GLY A 350 -6.13 19.40 12.54
CA GLY A 350 -4.72 19.07 12.59
C GLY A 350 -4.41 18.12 13.74
N ASN A 351 -3.16 17.86 13.95
CA ASN A 351 -2.68 17.02 15.05
C ASN A 351 -1.42 17.67 15.67
N PRO A 352 -1.02 17.28 16.88
CA PRO A 352 0.09 17.94 17.57
C PRO A 352 1.44 17.73 16.89
N VAL A 353 1.56 16.81 15.94
CA VAL A 353 2.81 16.54 15.23
C VAL A 353 2.98 17.44 14.02
N THR A 354 1.93 17.60 13.23
CA THR A 354 1.96 18.33 11.95
C THR A 354 1.44 19.75 12.06
N GLY A 355 0.76 20.07 13.14
CA GLY A 355 -0.02 21.30 13.27
C GLY A 355 -1.30 21.25 12.44
N ALA A 356 -1.84 22.41 12.09
CA ALA A 356 -2.99 22.51 11.21
C ALA A 356 -2.63 21.97 9.81
N LEU A 357 -3.53 21.16 9.25
CA LEU A 357 -3.42 20.77 7.84
C LEU A 357 -3.41 22.01 6.95
N ALA A 358 -2.81 21.89 5.77
CA ALA A 358 -2.92 22.95 4.76
C ALA A 358 -4.39 23.31 4.58
N VAL A 359 -4.68 24.60 4.79
CA VAL A 359 -6.06 25.07 4.74
C VAL A 359 -6.45 25.33 3.30
N THR A 360 -7.24 24.44 2.77
CA THR A 360 -7.70 24.48 1.39
C THR A 360 -9.19 24.14 1.32
N PRO A 361 -9.90 24.49 0.25
CA PRO A 361 -11.30 24.08 0.09
C PRO A 361 -11.49 22.56 0.26
N GLU A 362 -10.56 21.76 -0.25
CA GLU A 362 -10.62 20.28 -0.21
C GLU A 362 -10.48 19.72 1.20
N THR A 363 -9.75 20.40 2.05
CA THR A 363 -9.55 19.98 3.44
C THR A 363 -10.58 20.56 4.40
N SER A 364 -11.50 21.38 3.89
CA SER A 364 -12.52 22.04 4.69
C SER A 364 -13.76 21.16 4.87
N GLY A 365 -14.54 21.44 5.90
CA GLY A 365 -15.78 20.77 6.24
C GLY A 365 -16.19 21.09 7.68
N SER A 366 -17.37 20.66 8.08
CA SER A 366 -17.84 20.84 9.45
C SER A 366 -17.16 19.84 10.37
N SER A 367 -16.73 20.29 11.55
CA SER A 367 -16.27 19.42 12.65
C SER A 367 -17.38 19.06 13.64
N ALA A 368 -18.66 19.36 13.31
CA ALA A 368 -19.76 19.05 14.20
C ALA A 368 -20.07 17.55 14.22
N ALA A 369 -20.03 16.93 15.39
CA ALA A 369 -20.26 15.50 15.58
C ALA A 369 -21.63 15.01 15.04
N SER A 370 -22.61 15.92 14.90
CA SER A 370 -23.91 15.59 14.29
C SER A 370 -23.81 15.21 12.81
N TYR A 371 -22.77 15.66 12.12
CA TYR A 371 -22.53 15.33 10.72
C TYR A 371 -21.62 14.11 10.53
N GLU A 372 -20.97 13.64 11.59
CA GLU A 372 -20.18 12.42 11.52
C GLU A 372 -21.08 11.21 11.23
N GLY A 373 -20.88 10.59 10.08
CA GLY A 373 -21.72 9.51 9.58
C GLY A 373 -23.10 9.95 9.04
N TYR A 374 -23.39 11.24 8.97
CA TYR A 374 -24.64 11.75 8.42
C TYR A 374 -24.75 11.47 6.93
N TYR A 375 -25.93 11.04 6.47
CA TYR A 375 -26.27 10.85 5.08
C TYR A 375 -27.62 11.46 4.76
N ASP A 376 -27.86 11.82 3.50
CA ASP A 376 -29.07 12.46 3.04
C ASP A 376 -29.38 12.04 1.59
N LEU A 377 -30.34 11.15 1.45
CA LEU A 377 -30.84 10.64 0.17
C LEU A 377 -31.97 11.54 -0.29
N ARG A 378 -31.64 12.58 -1.03
CA ARG A 378 -32.59 13.56 -1.53
C ARG A 378 -33.21 13.11 -2.85
N ARG A 379 -34.41 13.58 -3.08
CA ARG A 379 -35.11 13.43 -4.34
C ARG A 379 -35.21 11.98 -4.84
N ILE A 380 -35.49 11.08 -3.92
CA ILE A 380 -35.78 9.69 -4.28
C ILE A 380 -36.87 9.69 -5.34
N PRO A 381 -36.66 9.09 -6.53
CA PRO A 381 -37.60 9.14 -7.65
C PRO A 381 -38.95 8.50 -7.29
N MET A 382 -40.02 9.23 -7.54
CA MET A 382 -41.37 8.73 -7.37
C MET A 382 -42.03 8.63 -8.75
N LEU A 383 -42.44 7.43 -9.12
CA LEU A 383 -43.20 7.21 -10.32
C LEU A 383 -44.71 7.28 -10.03
N ASP A 384 -45.44 8.02 -10.84
CA ASP A 384 -46.93 8.00 -10.96
C ASP A 384 -47.74 8.25 -9.68
N GLY A 385 -47.16 8.95 -8.70
CA GLY A 385 -47.91 9.33 -7.50
C GLY A 385 -48.29 8.18 -6.57
N THR A 386 -47.74 7.01 -6.71
CA THR A 386 -48.04 5.85 -5.86
C THR A 386 -46.99 5.68 -4.77
N TRP A 387 -47.37 5.03 -3.67
CA TRP A 387 -46.40 4.59 -2.67
C TRP A 387 -45.42 3.61 -3.29
N GLN A 388 -44.16 3.82 -2.99
CA GLN A 388 -43.11 2.96 -3.49
C GLN A 388 -42.24 2.49 -2.34
N ASN A 389 -41.80 1.28 -2.42
CA ASN A 389 -40.76 0.78 -1.56
C ASN A 389 -39.39 1.10 -2.19
N VAL A 390 -38.44 1.56 -1.38
CA VAL A 390 -37.04 1.64 -1.72
C VAL A 390 -36.25 0.70 -0.82
N GLN A 391 -35.31 0.05 -1.39
CA GLN A 391 -34.30 -0.68 -0.65
C GLN A 391 -33.20 0.28 -0.29
N ILE A 392 -32.86 0.36 1.00
CA ILE A 392 -31.69 1.13 1.48
C ILE A 392 -30.59 0.13 1.77
N ASP A 393 -29.47 0.35 1.15
CA ASP A 393 -28.27 -0.47 1.25
C ASP A 393 -27.06 0.38 1.55
N THR A 394 -25.99 -0.24 2.01
CA THR A 394 -24.71 0.41 2.28
C THR A 394 -23.62 -0.29 1.52
N GLU A 395 -22.81 0.48 0.82
CA GLU A 395 -21.74 0.01 -0.06
C GLU A 395 -20.44 0.72 0.30
N PRO A 396 -19.28 0.07 0.14
CA PRO A 396 -18.02 0.79 0.24
C PRO A 396 -17.89 1.77 -0.91
N VAL A 397 -17.23 2.88 -0.69
CA VAL A 397 -16.89 3.83 -1.75
C VAL A 397 -15.68 3.34 -2.52
N ASN A 398 -15.57 3.75 -3.78
CA ASN A 398 -14.43 3.44 -4.62
C ASN A 398 -13.14 4.09 -4.09
N PRO A 399 -12.12 3.31 -3.72
CA PRO A 399 -10.88 3.84 -3.15
C PRO A 399 -10.09 4.74 -4.11
N LEU A 400 -10.23 4.55 -5.42
CA LEU A 400 -9.51 5.37 -6.41
C LEU A 400 -10.07 6.79 -6.52
N TYR A 401 -11.32 7.01 -6.08
CA TYR A 401 -12.04 8.26 -6.26
C TYR A 401 -12.51 8.88 -4.96
N THR A 402 -12.19 8.27 -3.83
CA THR A 402 -12.48 8.85 -2.53
C THR A 402 -11.44 9.89 -2.20
N GLY A 403 -11.89 11.08 -1.85
CA GLY A 403 -11.03 12.09 -1.28
C GLY A 403 -10.35 11.58 -0.01
N THR A 404 -9.10 11.95 0.17
CA THR A 404 -8.20 11.38 1.16
C THR A 404 -8.49 11.76 2.61
N TYR A 405 -9.51 12.57 2.88
CA TYR A 405 -9.76 13.09 4.22
C TYR A 405 -10.94 12.37 4.86
N ALA A 406 -10.68 11.71 5.97
CA ALA A 406 -11.66 11.05 6.86
C ALA A 406 -12.55 9.98 6.18
N VAL A 407 -12.22 9.56 4.98
CA VAL A 407 -12.95 8.58 4.21
C VAL A 407 -12.03 7.41 3.95
N GLY A 408 -12.27 6.29 4.60
CA GLY A 408 -11.54 5.07 4.30
C GLY A 408 -12.34 4.23 3.35
N PRO A 409 -11.73 3.58 2.35
CA PRO A 409 -12.40 2.51 1.69
C PRO A 409 -12.65 1.38 2.69
N TYR A 410 -13.90 1.01 2.81
CA TYR A 410 -14.31 -0.15 3.60
C TYR A 410 -14.44 -1.35 2.68
N ARG A 411 -14.28 -2.55 3.22
CA ARG A 411 -14.66 -3.78 2.53
C ARG A 411 -16.18 -3.96 2.61
N VAL A 412 -16.76 -4.72 1.69
CA VAL A 412 -18.22 -4.96 1.63
C VAL A 412 -18.75 -5.43 2.97
N ASN A 413 -18.12 -6.43 3.58
CA ASN A 413 -18.54 -6.98 4.87
C ASN A 413 -18.39 -6.03 6.07
N GLN A 414 -17.77 -4.88 5.89
CA GLN A 414 -17.60 -3.87 6.94
C GLN A 414 -18.70 -2.81 6.90
N VAL A 415 -19.43 -2.71 5.83
CA VAL A 415 -20.44 -1.66 5.62
C VAL A 415 -21.86 -2.20 5.58
N GLU A 416 -22.05 -3.51 5.69
CA GLU A 416 -23.38 -4.10 5.72
C GLU A 416 -24.19 -3.63 6.94
N PRO A 417 -25.47 -3.34 6.79
CA PRO A 417 -26.32 -2.92 7.89
C PRO A 417 -26.43 -4.01 8.97
N SER A 418 -26.36 -3.59 10.23
CA SER A 418 -26.45 -4.48 11.39
C SER A 418 -27.78 -5.22 11.45
N GLY A 419 -27.72 -6.53 11.72
CA GLY A 419 -28.86 -7.37 12.05
C GLY A 419 -29.68 -7.86 10.87
N SER A 420 -29.17 -7.71 9.64
CA SER A 420 -29.77 -8.36 8.49
C SER A 420 -28.79 -8.56 7.33
N ASP A 421 -28.73 -9.77 6.83
CA ASP A 421 -28.19 -10.05 5.50
C ASP A 421 -29.11 -9.54 4.37
N VAL A 422 -30.15 -8.81 4.73
CA VAL A 422 -31.18 -8.32 3.79
C VAL A 422 -31.20 -6.80 3.86
N PRO A 423 -31.01 -6.10 2.74
CA PRO A 423 -31.16 -4.66 2.64
C PRO A 423 -32.50 -4.18 3.22
N GLN A 424 -32.44 -3.05 3.93
CA GLN A 424 -33.61 -2.55 4.63
C GLN A 424 -34.59 -1.91 3.65
N LEU A 425 -35.85 -2.32 3.69
CA LEU A 425 -36.92 -1.69 2.93
C LEU A 425 -37.50 -0.47 3.67
N ALA A 426 -37.65 0.63 2.97
CA ALA A 426 -38.38 1.81 3.42
C ALA A 426 -39.49 2.13 2.44
N THR A 427 -40.63 2.55 2.96
CA THR A 427 -41.75 2.99 2.13
C THR A 427 -41.72 4.51 2.01
N VAL A 428 -41.69 5.03 0.80
CA VAL A 428 -41.79 6.45 0.50
C VAL A 428 -43.19 6.84 0.00
N GLN A 429 -43.66 8.00 0.44
CA GLN A 429 -45.00 8.49 0.14
C GLN A 429 -45.01 9.38 -1.10
N THR A 430 -46.19 9.61 -1.64
CA THR A 430 -46.41 10.47 -2.82
C THR A 430 -46.32 11.97 -2.53
N SER A 431 -46.33 12.38 -1.26
CA SER A 431 -46.15 13.75 -0.83
C SER A 431 -44.82 13.88 -0.10
N TYR A 432 -44.21 15.06 -0.21
CA TYR A 432 -42.94 15.30 0.48
C TYR A 432 -43.01 14.89 1.95
N SER A 433 -42.12 14.02 2.32
CA SER A 433 -41.86 13.66 3.71
C SER A 433 -40.37 13.46 3.88
N VAL A 434 -39.82 13.90 5.01
CA VAL A 434 -38.45 13.59 5.43
C VAL A 434 -38.55 12.38 6.34
N GLY A 435 -38.03 11.25 5.85
CA GLY A 435 -37.86 10.06 6.67
C GLY A 435 -36.50 10.12 7.39
N VAL A 436 -36.48 9.86 8.69
CA VAL A 436 -35.22 9.71 9.43
C VAL A 436 -34.96 8.24 9.65
N LYS A 437 -33.82 7.74 9.17
CA LYS A 437 -33.39 6.37 9.35
C LYS A 437 -31.95 6.29 9.75
N ASN A 438 -31.71 5.92 11.00
CA ASN A 438 -30.37 5.64 11.47
C ASN A 438 -30.00 4.18 11.16
N LEU A 439 -28.77 3.99 10.69
CA LEU A 439 -28.21 2.68 10.33
C LEU A 439 -27.01 2.41 11.25
N SER A 440 -26.81 1.13 11.56
CA SER A 440 -25.61 0.64 12.22
C SER A 440 -25.03 -0.50 11.37
N THR A 441 -23.75 -0.60 11.30
CA THR A 441 -23.06 -1.68 10.58
C THR A 441 -22.68 -2.79 11.53
N ASP A 442 -22.52 -4.00 11.00
CA ASP A 442 -21.96 -5.15 11.71
C ASP A 442 -20.41 -5.14 11.69
N SER A 443 -19.80 -4.08 11.19
CA SER A 443 -18.35 -3.96 11.22
C SER A 443 -17.83 -4.31 12.60
N PRO A 444 -16.92 -5.29 12.74
CA PRO A 444 -16.26 -5.56 13.99
C PRO A 444 -15.34 -4.37 14.31
N ALA A 445 -15.96 -3.29 14.76
CA ALA A 445 -15.18 -2.20 15.30
C ALA A 445 -14.45 -2.76 16.53
N ALA A 446 -13.13 -2.71 16.49
CA ALA A 446 -12.36 -2.87 17.69
C ALA A 446 -12.99 -1.95 18.76
N THR A 447 -13.25 -2.49 19.93
CA THR A 447 -13.66 -1.63 21.05
C THR A 447 -12.59 -0.56 21.16
N CYS A 448 -12.99 0.70 21.17
CA CYS A 448 -12.07 1.81 21.44
C CYS A 448 -11.44 1.60 22.81
N ASP A 449 -10.32 0.93 22.86
CA ASP A 449 -9.54 0.76 24.08
C ASP A 449 -8.57 1.95 24.19
N THR A 450 -9.06 3.01 24.83
CA THR A 450 -8.24 4.18 25.19
C THR A 450 -7.38 3.91 26.42
N GLY A 451 -7.49 2.74 27.03
CA GLY A 451 -6.77 2.41 28.26
C GLY A 451 -5.28 2.12 28.08
N LEU A 452 -4.86 1.83 26.84
CA LEU A 452 -3.46 1.58 26.50
C LEU A 452 -2.74 2.83 25.98
N ASP A 453 -3.49 3.89 25.64
CA ASP A 453 -2.97 5.13 25.11
C ASP A 453 -2.83 6.15 26.24
N GLY A 454 -1.62 6.64 26.45
CA GLY A 454 -1.38 7.74 27.37
C GLY A 454 -1.88 9.07 26.84
N THR A 455 -1.91 10.06 27.71
CA THR A 455 -2.11 11.47 27.36
C THR A 455 -0.77 12.19 27.33
N GLU A 456 -0.73 13.41 26.79
CA GLU A 456 0.48 14.26 26.82
C GLU A 456 1.01 14.44 28.26
N VAL A 457 0.10 14.59 29.24
CA VAL A 457 0.44 14.79 30.65
C VAL A 457 0.87 13.49 31.32
N SER A 458 0.26 12.36 30.93
CA SER A 458 0.54 11.04 31.47
C SER A 458 0.72 10.04 30.33
N PRO A 459 1.88 10.08 29.65
CA PRO A 459 2.13 9.17 28.54
C PRO A 459 2.24 7.72 29.00
N ALA A 460 1.71 6.80 28.22
CA ALA A 460 1.82 5.37 28.48
C ALA A 460 3.28 4.90 28.33
N ALA A 461 3.69 3.94 29.15
CA ALA A 461 4.99 3.31 28.96
C ALA A 461 4.93 2.32 27.77
N ILE A 462 5.96 2.32 26.94
CA ILE A 462 6.12 1.30 25.90
C ILE A 462 6.39 -0.05 26.57
N ALA A 463 5.76 -1.10 26.10
CA ALA A 463 5.94 -2.44 26.64
C ALA A 463 7.41 -2.89 26.63
N ALA A 464 7.78 -3.77 27.54
CA ALA A 464 9.17 -4.21 27.72
C ALA A 464 9.77 -4.89 26.47
N ASP A 465 8.93 -5.54 25.69
CA ASP A 465 9.31 -6.16 24.40
C ASP A 465 9.42 -5.17 23.24
N GLY A 466 9.05 -3.91 23.46
CA GLY A 466 9.08 -2.85 22.46
C GLY A 466 7.83 -2.75 21.58
N TRP A 467 6.80 -3.56 21.81
CA TRP A 467 5.57 -3.55 21.04
C TRP A 467 4.41 -2.96 21.83
N SER A 468 3.61 -2.19 21.16
CA SER A 468 2.35 -1.64 21.69
C SER A 468 1.32 -1.57 20.57
N THR A 469 0.07 -1.78 20.94
CA THR A 469 -1.07 -1.60 20.04
C THR A 469 -2.01 -0.57 20.65
N GLY A 470 -2.72 0.16 19.80
CA GLY A 470 -3.72 1.11 20.24
C GLY A 470 -4.71 1.41 19.14
N THR A 471 -5.67 2.27 19.42
CA THR A 471 -6.70 2.71 18.49
C THR A 471 -6.83 4.22 18.55
N LEU A 472 -6.73 4.88 17.41
CA LEU A 472 -7.02 6.32 17.30
C LEU A 472 -8.55 6.49 17.25
N CYS A 473 -9.19 6.46 18.39
CA CYS A 473 -10.64 6.25 18.56
C CYS A 473 -11.53 7.39 18.12
N ALA A 474 -11.09 8.62 18.28
CA ALA A 474 -11.91 9.78 18.07
C ALA A 474 -11.18 10.83 17.25
N TYR A 475 -11.93 11.69 16.65
CA TYR A 475 -11.44 12.86 15.98
C TYR A 475 -10.46 13.67 16.85
N GLY A 476 -9.29 13.97 16.33
CA GLY A 476 -8.23 14.67 17.06
C GLY A 476 -7.50 13.81 18.09
N HIS A 477 -7.78 12.50 18.17
CA HIS A 477 -7.14 11.62 19.14
C HIS A 477 -5.66 11.49 18.85
N THR A 478 -4.86 11.59 19.91
CA THR A 478 -3.42 11.41 19.88
C THR A 478 -3.01 10.49 21.02
N ALA A 479 -2.40 9.39 20.69
CA ALA A 479 -1.82 8.45 21.65
C ALA A 479 -0.42 8.91 22.06
N TRP A 480 -0.13 8.95 23.35
CA TRP A 480 1.13 9.43 23.87
C TRP A 480 1.88 8.34 24.63
N PHE A 481 3.16 8.19 24.32
CA PHE A 481 4.04 7.22 24.94
C PHE A 481 5.28 7.89 25.53
N SER A 482 5.80 7.28 26.59
CA SER A 482 7.10 7.63 27.16
C SER A 482 8.15 6.61 26.72
N LEU A 483 9.31 7.10 26.31
CA LEU A 483 10.46 6.29 25.90
C LEU A 483 11.73 6.79 26.58
N ASP A 484 12.35 5.94 27.41
CA ASP A 484 13.65 6.19 27.98
C ASP A 484 14.73 5.80 26.96
N VAL A 485 15.62 6.72 26.65
CA VAL A 485 16.71 6.53 25.69
C VAL A 485 18.06 6.81 26.32
N GLN A 486 19.07 6.07 25.90
CA GLN A 486 20.42 6.17 26.42
C GLN A 486 21.30 7.08 25.56
N ALA A 487 22.32 7.67 26.17
CA ALA A 487 23.31 8.45 25.43
C ALA A 487 24.08 7.55 24.46
N HIS A 488 24.43 8.13 23.31
CA HIS A 488 25.20 7.45 22.27
C HIS A 488 24.51 6.22 21.63
N HIS A 489 23.18 6.10 21.82
CA HIS A 489 22.37 5.08 21.18
C HIS A 489 21.41 5.72 20.18
N SER A 490 21.17 5.08 19.06
CA SER A 490 20.04 5.38 18.22
C SER A 490 18.90 4.40 18.47
N PHE A 491 17.70 4.76 18.07
CA PHE A 491 16.52 3.89 18.10
C PHE A 491 15.64 4.19 16.89
N THR A 492 14.81 3.24 16.53
CA THR A 492 13.80 3.42 15.48
C THR A 492 12.42 3.18 16.09
N ILE A 493 11.49 4.09 15.78
CA ILE A 493 10.06 3.91 16.05
C ILE A 493 9.37 3.61 14.73
N GLU A 494 8.59 2.57 14.71
CA GLU A 494 7.76 2.15 13.59
C GLU A 494 6.29 2.12 14.04
N VAL A 495 5.40 2.67 13.23
CA VAL A 495 3.96 2.60 13.47
C VAL A 495 3.29 2.15 12.18
N ALA A 496 2.56 1.06 12.26
CA ALA A 496 1.74 0.55 11.17
C ALA A 496 0.27 0.69 11.54
N ALA A 497 -0.53 1.29 10.66
CA ALA A 497 -1.97 1.12 10.69
C ALA A 497 -2.31 -0.32 10.27
N VAL A 498 -3.25 -0.95 10.95
CA VAL A 498 -3.63 -2.33 10.67
C VAL A 498 -5.12 -2.48 10.41
N ASP A 499 -5.47 -3.42 9.56
CA ASP A 499 -6.86 -3.80 9.30
C ASP A 499 -7.37 -4.80 10.37
N GLU A 500 -8.59 -5.29 10.20
CA GLU A 500 -9.24 -6.23 11.14
C GLU A 500 -8.54 -7.59 11.18
N GLN A 501 -7.72 -7.90 10.19
CA GLN A 501 -6.92 -9.12 10.14
C GLN A 501 -5.51 -8.90 10.70
N GLY A 502 -5.19 -7.67 11.11
CA GLY A 502 -3.87 -7.30 11.64
C GLY A 502 -2.81 -7.00 10.58
N PHE A 503 -3.19 -6.91 9.31
CA PHE A 503 -2.26 -6.54 8.25
C PHE A 503 -2.06 -5.03 8.18
N ALA A 504 -0.85 -4.62 7.82
CA ALA A 504 -0.59 -3.21 7.56
C ALA A 504 -1.46 -2.72 6.39
N THR A 505 -2.10 -1.56 6.57
CA THR A 505 -3.03 -1.00 5.59
C THR A 505 -2.80 0.50 5.40
N THR A 506 -3.00 0.97 4.17
CA THR A 506 -3.04 2.40 3.84
C THR A 506 -4.46 2.96 3.81
N LEU A 507 -5.45 2.10 4.04
CA LEU A 507 -6.86 2.40 3.81
C LEU A 507 -7.60 2.89 5.07
N LYS A 508 -6.92 2.91 6.23
CA LYS A 508 -7.49 3.32 7.51
C LYS A 508 -6.74 4.51 8.08
N ALA A 509 -6.15 4.37 9.24
CA ALA A 509 -5.31 5.42 9.81
C ALA A 509 -4.13 5.71 8.89
N MET A 510 -3.73 6.98 8.84
CA MET A 510 -2.47 7.44 8.24
C MET A 510 -1.55 7.91 9.37
N PRO A 511 -0.80 7.00 10.02
CA PRO A 511 -0.04 7.32 11.20
C PRO A 511 1.02 8.39 10.92
N VAL A 512 1.10 9.35 11.82
CA VAL A 512 2.19 10.30 11.93
C VAL A 512 2.82 10.15 13.30
N ILE A 513 4.14 10.18 13.37
CA ILE A 513 4.91 10.09 14.59
C ILE A 513 5.53 11.46 14.89
N GLY A 514 5.40 11.91 16.12
CA GLY A 514 6.12 13.06 16.65
C GLY A 514 6.91 12.68 17.91
N ILE A 515 8.11 13.25 18.05
CA ILE A 515 8.99 13.00 19.17
C ILE A 515 9.40 14.32 19.82
N TRP A 516 9.16 14.46 21.12
CA TRP A 516 9.55 15.61 21.94
C TRP A 516 10.42 15.20 23.12
N ASN A 517 11.19 16.15 23.63
CA ASN A 517 11.89 15.95 24.88
C ASN A 517 10.92 16.02 26.07
N ALA A 518 11.05 15.10 27.02
CA ALA A 518 10.19 15.09 28.21
C ALA A 518 10.45 16.27 29.17
N VAL A 519 11.55 16.99 28.99
CA VAL A 519 11.82 18.22 29.76
C VAL A 519 10.88 19.37 29.42
N ASP A 520 10.22 19.29 28.25
CA ASP A 520 9.18 20.24 27.87
C ASP A 520 7.94 19.94 28.72
N ALA A 521 7.44 20.96 29.44
CA ALA A 521 6.30 20.76 30.33
C ALA A 521 5.04 20.38 29.53
N PRO A 522 4.17 19.47 30.06
CA PRO A 522 2.91 19.16 29.41
C PRO A 522 2.06 20.41 29.18
N GLY A 523 1.42 20.50 28.02
CA GLY A 523 0.65 21.68 27.58
C GLY A 523 1.50 22.85 27.11
N THR A 524 2.83 22.75 27.15
CA THR A 524 3.77 23.77 26.66
C THR A 524 4.77 23.19 25.66
N LEU A 525 4.47 22.04 25.06
CA LEU A 525 5.32 21.44 24.06
C LEU A 525 5.52 22.41 22.88
N PRO A 526 6.75 22.48 22.34
CA PRO A 526 6.98 23.23 21.12
C PRO A 526 6.00 22.78 20.02
N SER A 527 5.55 23.73 19.22
CA SER A 527 4.63 23.44 18.10
C SER A 527 5.22 22.53 17.03
N VAL A 528 6.54 22.36 17.03
CA VAL A 528 7.28 21.48 16.12
C VAL A 528 7.98 20.40 16.95
N ALA A 529 7.69 19.16 16.65
CA ALA A 529 8.38 18.02 17.25
C ALA A 529 9.88 18.02 16.90
N ALA A 530 10.69 17.47 17.79
CA ALA A 530 12.15 17.34 17.56
C ALA A 530 12.46 16.37 16.39
N ALA A 531 11.59 15.39 16.18
CA ALA A 531 11.61 14.51 15.00
C ALA A 531 10.17 14.15 14.61
N THR A 532 9.93 14.02 13.31
CA THR A 532 8.62 13.64 12.74
C THR A 532 8.79 12.61 11.64
N ALA A 533 7.81 11.75 11.50
CA ALA A 533 7.68 10.86 10.34
C ALA A 533 6.21 10.74 9.93
N PHE A 534 5.99 10.68 8.63
CA PHE A 534 4.68 10.55 8.01
C PHE A 534 4.50 9.17 7.40
N ASN A 535 3.26 8.70 7.33
CA ASN A 535 2.94 7.46 6.67
C ASN A 535 3.46 7.47 5.22
N GLY A 536 4.27 6.48 4.90
CA GLY A 536 4.62 6.20 3.51
C GLY A 536 3.39 5.67 2.76
N ALA A 537 2.93 6.39 1.74
CA ALA A 537 1.71 6.07 0.99
C ALA A 537 1.69 4.64 0.40
N ALA A 538 2.85 3.99 0.27
CA ALA A 538 2.97 2.68 -0.37
C ALA A 538 2.83 1.48 0.60
N THR A 539 3.09 1.67 1.90
CA THR A 539 3.26 0.54 2.82
C THR A 539 2.39 0.59 4.08
N GLY A 540 1.75 1.72 4.39
CA GLY A 540 1.06 1.92 5.67
C GLY A 540 1.97 1.94 6.90
N LEU A 541 3.30 1.90 6.69
CA LEU A 541 4.30 1.91 7.73
C LEU A 541 4.97 3.28 7.82
N THR A 542 4.93 3.86 9.02
CA THR A 542 5.61 5.11 9.34
C THR A 542 6.83 4.79 10.19
N THR A 543 8.01 5.26 9.79
CA THR A 543 9.27 4.93 10.46
C THR A 543 10.08 6.19 10.72
N VAL A 544 10.60 6.34 11.93
CA VAL A 544 11.54 7.40 12.29
C VAL A 544 12.71 6.84 13.09
N THR A 545 13.93 7.13 12.63
CA THR A 545 15.16 6.77 13.34
C THR A 545 15.78 8.03 13.96
N VAL A 546 16.10 7.96 15.23
CA VAL A 546 16.67 9.08 15.98
C VAL A 546 17.98 8.66 16.62
N ALA A 547 19.04 9.45 16.40
CA ALA A 547 20.29 9.34 17.12
C ALA A 547 20.22 10.19 18.39
N ASN A 548 20.67 9.64 19.50
CA ASN A 548 20.56 10.28 20.81
C ASN A 548 21.95 10.49 21.42
N VAL A 549 22.27 11.73 21.75
CA VAL A 549 23.58 12.10 22.34
C VAL A 549 23.58 12.15 23.87
N GLN A 550 22.39 12.16 24.49
CA GLN A 550 22.23 12.25 25.95
C GLN A 550 21.16 11.30 26.44
N SER A 551 21.34 10.71 27.59
CA SER A 551 20.29 9.93 28.26
C SER A 551 19.15 10.85 28.67
N ARG A 552 17.92 10.51 28.26
CA ARG A 552 16.71 11.29 28.55
C ARG A 552 15.46 10.47 28.33
N GLN A 553 14.37 10.96 28.86
CA GLN A 553 13.05 10.48 28.53
C GLN A 553 12.51 11.31 27.37
N LEU A 554 11.85 10.66 26.43
CA LEU A 554 11.16 11.27 25.30
C LEU A 554 9.66 11.07 25.44
N ARG A 555 8.89 11.99 24.82
CA ARG A 555 7.47 11.79 24.54
C ARG A 555 7.30 11.47 23.08
N VAL A 556 6.56 10.41 22.81
CA VAL A 556 6.23 9.97 21.45
C VAL A 556 4.73 10.11 21.27
N ALA A 557 4.33 10.85 20.26
CA ALA A 557 2.93 10.98 19.86
C ALA A 557 2.67 10.18 18.60
N VAL A 558 1.55 9.47 18.58
CA VAL A 558 1.00 8.83 17.40
C VAL A 558 -0.39 9.39 17.14
N ALA A 559 -0.61 9.92 15.97
CA ALA A 559 -1.89 10.49 15.55
C ALA A 559 -2.18 10.13 14.09
N ASP A 560 -3.41 10.32 13.64
CA ASP A 560 -3.70 10.31 12.22
C ASP A 560 -3.24 11.63 11.58
N GLN A 561 -2.58 11.56 10.43
CA GLN A 561 -2.06 12.74 9.72
C GLN A 561 -3.16 13.76 9.39
N ARG A 562 -4.38 13.28 9.17
CA ARG A 562 -5.55 14.10 8.87
C ARG A 562 -6.22 14.68 10.12
N GLY A 563 -5.77 14.28 11.31
CA GLY A 563 -6.44 14.58 12.57
C GLY A 563 -7.73 13.78 12.78
N ASP A 564 -7.92 12.71 12.04
CA ASP A 564 -9.08 11.84 12.13
C ASP A 564 -8.91 10.76 13.20
N GLY A 565 -9.99 10.11 13.57
CA GLY A 565 -9.99 8.99 14.50
C GLY A 565 -11.30 8.23 14.43
N ARG A 566 -11.19 6.91 14.42
CA ARG A 566 -12.33 6.00 14.28
C ARG A 566 -12.09 4.75 15.11
N PRO A 567 -13.14 4.03 15.53
CA PRO A 567 -12.99 2.78 16.27
C PRO A 567 -12.16 1.71 15.55
N ASP A 568 -12.08 1.77 14.22
CA ASP A 568 -11.32 0.85 13.38
C ASP A 568 -9.94 1.38 12.95
N PHE A 569 -9.50 2.52 13.52
CA PHE A 569 -8.14 3.05 13.32
C PHE A 569 -7.18 2.41 14.30
N VAL A 570 -7.00 1.11 14.15
CA VAL A 570 -6.04 0.35 14.96
C VAL A 570 -4.63 0.57 14.40
N TYR A 571 -3.67 0.74 15.30
CA TYR A 571 -2.26 0.81 14.95
C TYR A 571 -1.43 -0.13 15.81
N ARG A 572 -0.28 -0.52 15.28
CA ARG A 572 0.75 -1.25 15.99
C ARG A 572 2.03 -0.42 15.98
N LEU A 573 2.54 -0.14 17.18
CA LEU A 573 3.78 0.58 17.40
C LEU A 573 4.87 -0.41 17.78
N ARG A 574 6.05 -0.20 17.23
CA ARG A 574 7.28 -0.91 17.61
C ARG A 574 8.40 0.09 17.87
N VAL A 575 9.14 -0.13 18.94
CA VAL A 575 10.41 0.55 19.21
C VAL A 575 11.53 -0.46 19.05
N LEU A 576 12.38 -0.27 18.06
CA LEU A 576 13.61 -1.01 17.87
C LEU A 576 14.74 -0.25 18.58
N SER A 577 15.25 -0.78 19.67
CA SER A 577 16.32 -0.19 20.47
C SER A 577 17.26 -1.27 20.98
N ALA A 578 18.54 -1.12 20.75
CA ALA A 578 19.59 -1.90 21.42
C ALA A 578 20.09 -1.09 22.61
N ASP A 579 20.01 -1.67 23.81
CA ASP A 579 20.24 -0.98 25.08
C ASP A 579 21.61 -1.33 25.69
N SER A 580 22.12 -2.55 25.49
CA SER A 580 23.45 -2.95 25.93
C SER A 580 24.00 -4.16 25.18
N VAL A 581 25.31 -4.33 25.25
CA VAL A 581 26.02 -5.53 24.76
C VAL A 581 26.82 -6.16 25.90
N SER A 582 26.75 -7.47 26.04
CA SER A 582 27.46 -8.20 27.09
C SER A 582 28.04 -9.53 26.56
N PRO A 583 29.34 -9.78 26.78
CA PRO A 583 30.30 -8.89 27.42
C PRO A 583 30.62 -7.66 26.54
N ALA A 584 30.80 -6.50 27.16
CA ALA A 584 31.20 -5.26 26.46
C ALA A 584 32.67 -5.26 26.03
N ASN A 585 33.45 -6.22 26.48
CA ASN A 585 34.85 -6.41 26.08
C ASN A 585 35.03 -7.81 25.52
N VAL A 586 35.58 -7.87 24.34
CA VAL A 586 35.85 -9.12 23.63
C VAL A 586 37.33 -9.25 23.30
N SER A 587 37.78 -10.47 23.08
CA SER A 587 39.15 -10.73 22.59
C SER A 587 39.32 -10.20 21.16
N ALA A 588 40.56 -10.10 20.70
CA ALA A 588 40.88 -9.76 19.33
C ALA A 588 40.30 -10.75 18.29
N ALA A 589 40.00 -11.98 18.70
CA ALA A 589 39.33 -12.97 17.84
C ALA A 589 37.81 -12.75 17.68
N GLY A 590 37.25 -11.80 18.40
CA GLY A 590 35.81 -11.64 18.55
C GLY A 590 35.28 -12.61 19.62
N GLY A 591 34.05 -12.99 19.47
CA GLY A 591 33.38 -13.95 20.37
C GLY A 591 31.86 -13.79 20.39
N GLU A 592 31.23 -14.58 21.20
CA GLU A 592 29.78 -14.49 21.40
C GLU A 592 29.43 -13.33 22.32
N VAL A 593 28.45 -12.53 21.92
CA VAL A 593 27.91 -11.43 22.73
C VAL A 593 26.40 -11.54 22.75
N THR A 594 25.81 -11.06 23.85
CA THR A 594 24.35 -10.89 23.98
C THR A 594 24.04 -9.39 23.88
N ILE A 595 23.21 -9.00 22.94
CA ILE A 595 22.66 -7.65 22.79
C ILE A 595 21.32 -7.66 23.47
N THR A 596 21.10 -6.81 24.46
CA THR A 596 19.79 -6.62 25.06
C THR A 596 19.15 -5.34 24.55
N GLY A 597 17.84 -5.35 24.45
CA GLY A 597 17.10 -4.22 23.91
C GLY A 597 15.61 -4.50 23.84
N LYS A 598 14.96 -3.98 22.84
CA LYS A 598 13.52 -4.20 22.61
C LYS A 598 13.18 -4.09 21.12
N GLY A 599 12.06 -4.68 20.75
CA GLY A 599 11.59 -4.68 19.37
C GLY A 599 12.38 -5.58 18.44
N PHE A 600 13.18 -6.49 18.94
CA PHE A 600 13.90 -7.44 18.10
C PHE A 600 12.96 -8.49 17.51
N ARG A 601 13.28 -8.93 16.31
CA ARG A 601 12.58 -10.04 15.65
C ARG A 601 13.53 -10.86 14.80
N ILE A 602 13.05 -11.99 14.34
CA ILE A 602 13.83 -12.85 13.43
C ILE A 602 14.19 -12.07 12.16
N GLY A 603 15.37 -12.32 11.63
CA GLY A 603 15.88 -11.62 10.45
C GLY A 603 16.51 -10.26 10.74
N ASN A 604 16.57 -9.82 12.04
CA ASN A 604 17.41 -8.68 12.38
C ASN A 604 18.88 -9.02 12.15
N VAL A 605 19.58 -8.15 11.46
CA VAL A 605 21.01 -8.27 11.18
C VAL A 605 21.79 -7.47 12.21
N VAL A 606 22.78 -8.10 12.80
CA VAL A 606 23.74 -7.45 13.69
C VAL A 606 24.99 -7.12 12.92
N THR A 607 25.48 -5.88 13.03
CA THR A 607 26.77 -5.48 12.48
C THR A 607 27.66 -4.83 13.55
N VAL A 608 28.96 -5.00 13.40
CA VAL A 608 29.98 -4.35 14.22
C VAL A 608 30.85 -3.52 13.25
N ASP A 609 30.87 -2.20 13.43
CA ASP A 609 31.50 -1.25 12.48
C ASP A 609 31.12 -1.54 11.02
N GLY A 610 29.86 -1.93 10.77
CA GLY A 610 29.32 -2.26 9.45
C GLY A 610 29.62 -3.69 8.95
N VAL A 611 30.41 -4.48 9.67
CA VAL A 611 30.69 -5.88 9.33
C VAL A 611 29.67 -6.79 10.03
N ALA A 612 29.06 -7.71 9.28
CA ALA A 612 28.01 -8.57 9.81
C ALA A 612 28.54 -9.55 10.87
N ALA A 613 27.81 -9.65 11.99
CA ALA A 613 27.97 -10.69 12.99
C ALA A 613 26.99 -11.84 12.72
N THR A 614 27.34 -13.04 13.14
CA THR A 614 26.48 -14.23 12.98
C THR A 614 25.52 -14.33 14.15
N VAL A 615 24.22 -14.14 13.90
CA VAL A 615 23.18 -14.30 14.93
C VAL A 615 22.92 -15.79 15.15
N SER A 616 23.01 -16.22 16.41
CA SER A 616 22.78 -17.61 16.83
C SER A 616 21.39 -17.83 17.46
N SER A 617 20.85 -16.82 18.16
CA SER A 617 19.51 -16.84 18.71
C SER A 617 18.98 -15.44 18.95
N TRP A 618 17.66 -15.33 19.10
CA TRP A 618 17.00 -14.07 19.37
C TRP A 618 15.70 -14.26 20.18
N THR A 619 15.30 -13.20 20.87
CA THR A 619 14.00 -12.97 21.47
C THR A 619 13.59 -11.52 21.18
N ALA A 620 12.41 -11.09 21.55
CA ALA A 620 11.99 -9.69 21.39
C ALA A 620 12.89 -8.69 22.15
N THR A 621 13.64 -9.17 23.17
CA THR A 621 14.47 -8.33 24.02
C THR A 621 15.95 -8.69 24.02
N SER A 622 16.37 -9.72 23.29
CA SER A 622 17.75 -10.21 23.30
C SER A 622 18.13 -10.84 21.97
N ILE A 623 19.34 -10.53 21.52
CA ILE A 623 19.99 -11.20 20.37
C ILE A 623 21.34 -11.73 20.84
N VAL A 624 21.61 -13.00 20.54
CA VAL A 624 22.94 -13.60 20.75
C VAL A 624 23.65 -13.68 19.40
N ALA A 625 24.81 -13.09 19.30
CA ALA A 625 25.57 -13.03 18.06
C ALA A 625 27.07 -13.27 18.26
N THR A 626 27.70 -13.93 17.31
CA THR A 626 29.15 -14.04 17.25
C THR A 626 29.70 -12.87 16.45
N VAL A 627 30.46 -11.99 17.12
CA VAL A 627 31.03 -10.78 16.50
C VAL A 627 32.32 -11.10 15.77
N PRO A 628 32.64 -10.41 14.65
CA PRO A 628 33.85 -10.65 13.86
C PRO A 628 35.13 -10.34 14.65
N SER A 629 36.24 -10.87 14.18
CA SER A 629 37.56 -10.54 14.77
C SER A 629 37.95 -9.08 14.52
N SER A 630 38.77 -8.51 15.42
CA SER A 630 39.30 -7.16 15.26
C SER A 630 40.05 -6.99 13.92
N ARG A 631 40.67 -8.03 13.40
CA ARG A 631 41.30 -8.05 12.09
C ARG A 631 40.35 -7.97 10.92
N THR A 632 39.23 -8.67 10.99
CA THR A 632 38.15 -8.55 10.00
C THR A 632 37.63 -7.12 9.95
N LEU A 633 37.68 -6.41 11.09
CA LEU A 633 37.33 -4.98 11.21
C LEU A 633 38.50 -4.04 10.81
N GLY A 634 39.63 -4.59 10.39
CA GLY A 634 40.79 -3.80 9.94
C GLY A 634 41.63 -3.17 11.08
N ALA A 635 41.39 -3.59 12.33
CA ALA A 635 42.06 -2.99 13.49
C ALA A 635 43.38 -3.69 13.82
N SER A 636 44.43 -2.91 14.15
CA SER A 636 45.74 -3.39 14.60
C SER A 636 46.03 -3.08 16.08
N THR A 637 45.14 -2.32 16.72
CA THR A 637 45.23 -1.94 18.15
C THR A 637 43.89 -2.21 18.84
N ALA A 638 43.86 -2.07 20.14
CA ALA A 638 42.56 -2.08 20.87
C ALA A 638 41.72 -0.88 20.45
N PHE A 639 40.45 -1.09 20.28
CA PHE A 639 39.49 -0.06 19.87
C PHE A 639 38.10 -0.36 20.36
N ALA A 640 37.21 0.64 20.34
CA ALA A 640 35.81 0.49 20.61
C ALA A 640 35.03 0.59 19.29
N ALA A 641 34.17 -0.37 19.07
CA ALA A 641 33.38 -0.54 17.86
C ALA A 641 31.92 -0.18 18.10
N ASP A 642 31.25 0.32 17.09
CA ASP A 642 29.80 0.50 17.06
C ASP A 642 29.12 -0.86 16.84
N VAL A 643 28.03 -1.10 17.59
CA VAL A 643 27.16 -2.26 17.38
C VAL A 643 25.80 -1.79 16.87
N ALA A 644 25.42 -2.27 15.71
CA ALA A 644 24.12 -1.95 15.12
C ALA A 644 23.25 -3.20 14.95
N VAL A 645 21.95 -3.01 15.15
CA VAL A 645 20.91 -3.99 14.82
C VAL A 645 20.00 -3.35 13.78
N THR A 646 19.86 -3.99 12.64
CA THR A 646 19.04 -3.50 11.51
C THR A 646 17.98 -4.51 11.15
N ASP A 647 16.77 -4.03 10.98
CA ASP A 647 15.66 -4.79 10.42
C ASP A 647 15.61 -4.56 8.92
N LEU A 648 15.95 -5.57 8.13
CA LEU A 648 16.00 -5.44 6.68
C LEU A 648 14.62 -5.27 6.02
N SER A 649 13.56 -5.70 6.70
CA SER A 649 12.21 -5.62 6.13
C SER A 649 11.59 -4.22 6.23
N THR A 650 11.95 -3.46 7.29
CA THR A 650 11.43 -2.10 7.50
C THR A 650 12.50 -1.02 7.27
N GLY A 651 13.76 -1.41 7.21
CA GLY A 651 14.89 -0.49 7.20
C GLY A 651 15.17 0.16 8.57
N GLY A 652 14.41 -0.22 9.62
CA GLY A 652 14.65 0.27 10.98
C GLY A 652 16.02 -0.16 11.51
N THR A 653 16.72 0.74 12.17
CA THR A 653 18.05 0.49 12.72
C THR A 653 18.25 1.09 14.10
N THR A 654 19.05 0.44 14.91
CA THR A 654 19.52 0.95 16.20
C THR A 654 21.02 0.76 16.29
N VAL A 655 21.73 1.76 16.77
CA VAL A 655 23.18 1.77 16.89
C VAL A 655 23.58 2.13 18.31
N MET A 656 24.43 1.36 18.90
CA MET A 656 25.14 1.65 20.14
C MET A 656 26.57 2.06 19.78
N THR A 657 26.86 3.35 19.91
CA THR A 657 28.19 3.88 19.54
C THR A 657 29.26 3.48 20.55
N ALA A 658 30.38 2.95 20.05
CA ALA A 658 31.52 2.53 20.85
C ALA A 658 31.15 1.52 21.97
N ALA A 659 30.14 0.68 21.73
CA ALA A 659 29.57 -0.21 22.75
C ALA A 659 30.38 -1.50 23.00
N LEU A 660 31.23 -1.89 22.04
CA LEU A 660 31.98 -3.14 22.12
C LEU A 660 33.48 -2.86 21.99
N THR A 661 34.23 -3.14 23.05
CA THR A 661 35.68 -2.93 23.09
C THR A 661 36.42 -4.21 22.70
N TYR A 662 37.26 -4.12 21.69
CA TYR A 662 38.17 -5.21 21.29
C TYR A 662 39.55 -5.06 21.94
N ALA A 663 40.04 -6.17 22.46
CA ALA A 663 41.43 -6.24 22.88
C ALA A 663 42.37 -6.11 21.68
N ALA A 664 43.57 -5.63 21.94
CA ALA A 664 44.60 -5.54 20.88
C ALA A 664 44.87 -6.91 20.27
N PRO A 665 44.93 -7.02 18.95
CA PRO A 665 45.21 -8.28 18.31
C PRO A 665 46.63 -8.76 18.71
N GLN A 666 46.72 -10.03 18.94
CA GLN A 666 48.01 -10.68 19.24
C GLN A 666 48.50 -11.42 17.97
N PRO A 667 49.79 -11.69 17.88
CA PRO A 667 50.24 -12.62 16.86
C PRO A 667 49.43 -13.91 16.91
N ILE A 668 49.08 -14.44 15.75
CA ILE A 668 48.25 -15.63 15.65
C ILE A 668 48.99 -16.74 14.89
N LEU A 669 48.68 -17.94 15.32
CA LEU A 669 49.03 -19.13 14.60
C LEU A 669 47.80 -19.51 13.78
N ASN A 670 47.86 -19.34 12.47
CA ASN A 670 46.76 -19.69 11.57
C ASN A 670 46.95 -21.06 11.01
N LEU A 671 45.90 -21.83 10.86
CA LEU A 671 45.88 -23.08 10.13
C LEU A 671 45.98 -22.76 8.63
N VAL A 672 46.94 -23.38 7.94
CA VAL A 672 47.15 -23.27 6.49
C VAL A 672 46.59 -24.45 5.77
N ALA A 673 46.86 -25.64 6.29
CA ALA A 673 46.34 -26.88 5.82
C ALA A 673 46.21 -27.84 7.01
N ALA A 674 45.20 -28.64 6.99
CA ALA A 674 44.97 -29.65 7.99
C ALA A 674 44.68 -31.01 7.34
N PRO A 675 45.24 -32.06 7.86
CA PRO A 675 44.73 -33.37 7.53
C PRO A 675 43.30 -33.49 8.03
N SER A 676 42.40 -33.81 7.15
CA SER A 676 40.96 -33.89 7.47
C SER A 676 40.35 -35.06 6.69
N GLY A 677 39.12 -35.40 7.08
CA GLY A 677 38.35 -36.47 6.42
C GLY A 677 38.75 -37.87 6.91
N THR A 678 38.58 -38.82 6.07
CA THR A 678 38.77 -40.23 6.37
C THR A 678 39.96 -40.78 5.61
N ILE A 679 40.88 -41.39 6.32
CA ILE A 679 42.00 -42.14 5.74
C ILE A 679 42.01 -43.55 6.31
N PHE A 680 42.56 -44.50 5.58
CA PHE A 680 42.82 -45.82 6.17
C PHE A 680 44.02 -45.79 7.11
N ALA A 681 43.94 -46.61 8.15
CA ALA A 681 45.10 -46.80 9.03
C ALA A 681 46.30 -47.33 8.21
N GLY A 682 47.46 -46.68 8.32
CA GLY A 682 48.63 -46.89 7.55
C GLY A 682 48.92 -45.92 6.43
N ASP A 683 47.89 -45.14 6.04
CA ASP A 683 48.01 -44.11 5.00
C ASP A 683 48.44 -42.75 5.58
N THR A 684 49.19 -42.02 4.76
CA THR A 684 49.51 -40.62 5.03
C THR A 684 48.36 -39.75 4.53
N ALA A 685 47.93 -38.85 5.38
CA ALA A 685 46.92 -37.86 4.99
C ALA A 685 47.39 -37.07 3.77
N ALA A 686 46.47 -36.87 2.79
CA ALA A 686 46.78 -36.13 1.54
C ALA A 686 47.17 -34.68 1.78
N ALA A 687 46.55 -34.05 2.77
CA ALA A 687 46.91 -32.71 3.18
C ALA A 687 47.92 -32.73 4.35
N PRO A 688 48.97 -31.90 4.34
CA PRO A 688 49.85 -31.74 5.49
C PRO A 688 49.12 -31.02 6.62
N PHE A 689 49.57 -31.20 7.85
CA PHE A 689 49.23 -30.29 8.95
C PHE A 689 50.20 -29.14 8.88
N ALA A 690 49.72 -28.00 8.35
CA ALA A 690 50.49 -26.81 8.12
C ALA A 690 49.85 -25.59 8.81
N VAL A 691 50.66 -24.85 9.50
CA VAL A 691 50.27 -23.64 10.20
C VAL A 691 51.14 -22.49 9.78
N ARG A 692 50.62 -21.27 9.92
CA ARG A 692 51.35 -20.06 9.62
C ARG A 692 51.30 -19.09 10.78
N LEU A 693 52.41 -18.59 11.20
CA LEU A 693 52.50 -17.59 12.26
C LEU A 693 52.58 -16.19 11.65
N ILE A 694 51.63 -15.38 12.02
CA ILE A 694 51.46 -14.01 11.53
C ILE A 694 51.51 -13.07 12.73
N ALA A 695 52.26 -11.96 12.61
CA ALA A 695 52.33 -10.93 13.65
C ALA A 695 50.98 -10.28 13.92
N ALA A 696 50.92 -9.50 14.97
CA ALA A 696 49.72 -8.82 15.40
C ALA A 696 49.08 -7.89 14.33
N ASP A 697 49.92 -7.38 13.40
CA ASP A 697 49.45 -6.55 12.26
C ASP A 697 48.65 -7.37 11.21
N GLY A 698 48.62 -8.69 11.31
CA GLY A 698 47.89 -9.56 10.38
C GLY A 698 48.56 -9.76 9.02
N VAL A 699 49.71 -9.16 8.77
CA VAL A 699 50.39 -9.19 7.47
C VAL A 699 51.82 -9.70 7.57
N THR A 700 52.58 -9.27 8.57
CA THR A 700 53.99 -9.65 8.73
C THR A 700 54.12 -11.12 9.10
N LEU A 701 54.86 -11.87 8.27
CA LEU A 701 55.12 -13.29 8.47
C LEU A 701 56.26 -13.49 9.46
N MET A 702 56.11 -14.37 10.43
CA MET A 702 57.08 -14.59 11.51
C MET A 702 57.92 -15.84 11.23
N ALA A 703 59.14 -15.66 10.70
CA ALA A 703 60.10 -16.76 10.43
C ALA A 703 60.88 -17.22 11.68
N ASN A 704 61.46 -18.42 11.63
CA ASN A 704 62.30 -19.01 12.66
C ASN A 704 61.65 -19.10 14.07
N ARG A 705 60.37 -19.34 14.13
CA ARG A 705 59.61 -19.53 15.38
C ARG A 705 59.24 -21.02 15.55
N PRO A 706 59.42 -21.57 16.74
CA PRO A 706 59.12 -22.99 16.97
C PRO A 706 57.60 -23.22 16.99
N VAL A 707 57.18 -24.24 16.26
CA VAL A 707 55.79 -24.81 16.31
C VAL A 707 55.90 -26.28 16.63
N THR A 708 55.26 -26.70 17.70
CA THR A 708 55.27 -28.11 18.12
C THR A 708 53.97 -28.77 17.69
N PHE A 709 54.06 -29.78 16.87
CA PHE A 709 52.97 -30.66 16.46
C PHE A 709 52.88 -31.84 17.41
N THR A 710 51.70 -32.14 17.93
CA THR A 710 51.43 -33.28 18.85
C THR A 710 50.14 -33.98 18.49
N ALA A 711 50.09 -35.26 18.66
CA ALA A 711 48.84 -36.00 18.67
C ALA A 711 48.28 -35.99 20.09
N THR A 712 47.10 -35.43 20.24
CA THR A 712 46.38 -35.38 21.51
C THR A 712 45.45 -36.59 21.70
N ALA A 713 45.08 -37.22 20.59
CA ALA A 713 44.34 -38.49 20.57
C ALA A 713 44.65 -39.25 19.26
N GLY A 714 44.54 -40.53 19.29
CA GLY A 714 44.81 -41.43 18.18
C GLY A 714 46.30 -41.74 17.97
N ALA A 715 46.60 -42.85 17.35
CA ALA A 715 47.96 -43.27 17.05
C ALA A 715 48.41 -42.69 15.70
N VAL A 716 49.33 -41.75 15.70
CA VAL A 716 49.86 -41.13 14.47
C VAL A 716 51.34 -40.92 14.54
N GLN A 717 51.95 -40.71 13.37
CA GLN A 717 53.35 -40.31 13.19
C GLN A 717 53.39 -39.05 12.36
N PHE A 718 54.07 -37.99 12.87
CA PHE A 718 54.43 -36.81 12.11
C PHE A 718 55.69 -37.10 11.30
N ASN A 719 55.57 -37.06 9.97
CA ASN A 719 56.62 -37.56 9.08
C ASN A 719 57.92 -36.69 9.10
N ALA A 720 57.83 -35.40 9.50
CA ALA A 720 58.99 -34.54 9.66
C ALA A 720 59.97 -35.01 10.75
N CYS A 721 59.48 -35.78 11.76
CA CYS A 721 60.31 -36.26 12.90
C CYS A 721 60.22 -37.76 13.14
N GLY A 722 59.31 -38.47 12.48
CA GLY A 722 59.04 -39.90 12.69
C GLY A 722 58.48 -40.26 14.05
N ALA A 723 57.78 -39.31 14.73
CA ALA A 723 57.30 -39.48 16.10
C ALA A 723 55.89 -38.86 16.27
N ALA A 724 55.22 -39.17 17.39
CA ALA A 724 53.89 -38.66 17.74
C ALA A 724 53.92 -37.16 18.23
N ALA A 725 55.12 -36.58 18.36
CA ALA A 725 55.35 -35.16 18.63
C ALA A 725 56.56 -34.66 17.83
N CYS A 726 56.46 -33.43 17.29
CA CYS A 726 57.46 -32.89 16.36
C CYS A 726 57.52 -31.36 16.45
N THR A 727 58.71 -30.79 16.62
CA THR A 727 58.87 -29.34 16.59
C THR A 727 59.55 -28.92 15.27
N VAL A 728 58.86 -28.06 14.53
CA VAL A 728 59.28 -27.51 13.25
C VAL A 728 59.41 -26.02 13.37
N LEU A 729 60.48 -25.40 12.84
CA LEU A 729 60.60 -23.95 12.79
C LEU A 729 59.83 -23.38 11.58
N THR A 730 59.21 -22.24 11.77
CA THR A 730 58.56 -21.54 10.65
C THR A 730 59.61 -21.08 9.63
N ASP A 731 59.32 -21.22 8.37
CA ASP A 731 60.12 -20.76 7.23
C ASP A 731 59.96 -19.26 7.00
N ALA A 732 60.58 -18.74 5.91
CA ALA A 732 60.48 -17.32 5.54
C ALA A 732 59.02 -16.86 5.22
N SER A 733 58.13 -17.78 4.92
CA SER A 733 56.69 -17.53 4.73
C SER A 733 55.90 -17.62 6.04
N GLY A 734 56.57 -17.71 7.19
CA GLY A 734 55.96 -17.90 8.50
C GLY A 734 55.30 -19.27 8.69
N SER A 735 55.50 -20.22 7.76
CA SER A 735 54.79 -21.51 7.77
C SER A 735 55.65 -22.61 8.40
N ALA A 736 55.00 -23.47 9.19
CA ALA A 736 55.57 -24.75 9.66
C ALA A 736 54.59 -25.86 9.24
N SER A 737 55.12 -26.94 8.67
CA SER A 737 54.24 -28.04 8.18
C SER A 737 54.87 -29.42 8.38
N THR A 738 54.03 -30.40 8.53
CA THR A 738 54.39 -31.81 8.55
C THR A 738 53.22 -32.66 8.01
N THR A 739 53.52 -33.76 7.34
CA THR A 739 52.47 -34.72 6.96
C THR A 739 52.23 -35.70 8.10
N VAL A 740 51.04 -36.29 8.14
CA VAL A 740 50.58 -37.17 9.23
C VAL A 740 50.19 -38.54 8.67
N THR A 741 50.78 -39.57 9.24
CA THR A 741 50.41 -40.95 8.93
C THR A 741 49.63 -41.52 10.10
N ALA A 742 48.40 -42.04 9.86
CA ALA A 742 47.61 -42.70 10.89
C ALA A 742 48.11 -44.12 11.11
N LEU A 743 48.39 -44.48 12.35
CA LEU A 743 48.94 -45.79 12.70
C LEU A 743 47.89 -46.80 13.16
N ALA A 744 46.68 -46.37 13.51
CA ALA A 744 45.57 -47.22 13.94
C ALA A 744 44.21 -46.61 13.57
N PRO A 745 43.13 -47.42 13.41
CA PRO A 745 41.77 -46.93 13.24
C PRO A 745 41.30 -46.19 14.49
N GLY A 746 40.51 -45.14 14.27
CA GLY A 746 39.88 -44.34 15.33
C GLY A 746 39.93 -42.85 15.03
N SER A 747 39.36 -42.05 15.90
CA SER A 747 39.45 -40.57 15.81
C SER A 747 40.87 -40.12 16.18
N VAL A 748 41.45 -39.30 15.35
CA VAL A 748 42.77 -38.72 15.52
C VAL A 748 42.57 -37.24 15.80
N SER A 749 43.14 -36.74 16.89
CA SER A 749 43.16 -35.32 17.23
C SER A 749 44.64 -34.87 17.25
N LEU A 750 44.91 -33.78 16.56
CA LEU A 750 46.25 -33.22 16.37
C LEU A 750 46.26 -31.78 16.87
N SER A 751 47.36 -31.35 17.42
CA SER A 751 47.58 -29.96 17.81
C SER A 751 48.93 -29.47 17.27
N ALA A 752 48.95 -28.27 16.72
CA ALA A 752 50.16 -27.50 16.40
C ALA A 752 50.18 -26.25 17.31
N ALA A 753 51.12 -26.19 18.22
CA ALA A 753 51.20 -25.16 19.25
C ALA A 753 52.48 -24.30 19.12
N SER A 754 52.32 -23.02 19.36
CA SER A 754 53.43 -22.03 19.50
C SER A 754 53.20 -21.18 20.75
N ALA A 755 54.16 -20.25 21.05
CA ALA A 755 53.97 -19.28 22.11
C ALA A 755 52.75 -18.33 21.91
N TYR A 756 52.17 -18.31 20.71
CA TYR A 756 51.09 -17.41 20.31
C TYR A 756 49.75 -18.13 20.02
N GLY A 757 49.59 -19.32 20.49
CA GLY A 757 48.39 -20.10 20.33
C GLY A 757 48.60 -21.49 19.75
N SER A 758 47.55 -22.21 19.60
CA SER A 758 47.56 -23.56 19.04
C SER A 758 46.46 -23.69 17.95
N GLN A 759 46.72 -24.55 17.00
CA GLN A 759 45.74 -24.96 16.00
C GLN A 759 45.55 -26.47 16.10
N ASN A 760 44.32 -26.88 15.97
CA ASN A 760 43.98 -28.30 16.07
C ASN A 760 43.48 -28.81 14.70
N ALA A 761 43.74 -30.07 14.47
CA ALA A 761 43.20 -30.80 13.34
C ALA A 761 42.68 -32.15 13.80
N SER A 762 41.77 -32.69 13.08
CA SER A 762 41.25 -34.03 13.35
C SER A 762 41.01 -34.79 12.04
N LEU A 763 41.22 -36.07 12.09
CA LEU A 763 40.88 -36.96 11.01
C LEU A 763 40.33 -38.28 11.61
N THR A 764 39.64 -39.03 10.82
CA THR A 764 39.13 -40.36 11.21
C THR A 764 39.71 -41.41 10.28
N ALA A 765 40.31 -42.44 10.89
CA ALA A 765 40.85 -43.54 10.13
C ALA A 765 39.80 -44.58 9.86
N VAL A 766 38.86 -44.41 9.10
CA VAL A 766 37.84 -45.35 8.53
C VAL A 766 36.38 -44.86 8.56
N ALA A 767 35.94 -43.84 7.94
CA ALA A 767 34.56 -43.68 7.45
C ALA A 767 34.30 -42.32 6.75
N ARG A 768 33.52 -42.22 5.74
CA ARG A 768 33.29 -41.02 4.90
C ARG A 768 32.12 -40.13 5.37
N ILE A 769 32.20 -38.82 5.15
CA ILE A 769 31.30 -37.79 5.73
C ILE A 769 30.76 -36.78 4.70
N ARG A 770 29.74 -35.96 5.01
CA ARG A 770 28.83 -35.34 4.04
C ARG A 770 28.25 -33.94 4.43
N THR A 771 27.62 -33.23 3.47
CA THR A 771 27.04 -31.89 3.61
C THR A 771 25.51 -31.84 3.38
N VAL A 772 24.79 -30.85 3.94
CA VAL A 772 23.32 -30.66 3.81
C VAL A 772 23.06 -29.22 3.37
N THR A 773 22.26 -29.02 2.33
CA THR A 773 21.93 -27.67 1.79
C THR A 773 20.42 -27.55 1.49
N PRO A 774 19.72 -26.51 1.91
CA PRO A 774 18.31 -26.33 1.60
C PRO A 774 18.10 -25.98 0.12
N VAL A 775 17.06 -26.51 -0.51
CA VAL A 775 16.69 -26.18 -1.89
C VAL A 775 15.99 -24.80 -1.93
N VAL A 776 15.12 -24.56 -0.97
CA VAL A 776 14.47 -23.25 -0.74
C VAL A 776 14.67 -22.90 0.73
N ALA A 777 15.35 -21.82 0.99
CA ALA A 777 15.69 -21.42 2.35
C ALA A 777 14.50 -20.75 3.07
N VAL A 778 13.68 -19.98 2.35
CA VAL A 778 12.51 -19.27 2.91
C VAL A 778 11.30 -19.50 2.00
N GLN A 779 10.18 -19.91 2.59
CA GLN A 779 8.88 -19.98 1.95
C GLN A 779 8.03 -18.82 2.44
N TYR A 780 7.63 -17.93 1.54
CA TYR A 780 6.73 -16.85 1.87
C TYR A 780 5.28 -17.32 1.81
N ILE A 781 4.51 -17.02 2.87
CA ILE A 781 3.10 -17.43 2.98
C ILE A 781 2.24 -16.20 3.33
N ALA A 782 0.99 -16.22 2.93
CA ALA A 782 0.05 -15.18 3.33
C ALA A 782 -0.05 -15.14 4.86
N ALA A 783 0.02 -13.95 5.46
CA ALA A 783 -0.12 -13.82 6.89
C ALA A 783 -1.47 -14.38 7.35
N HIS A 784 -1.49 -15.02 8.50
CA HIS A 784 -2.59 -15.80 9.10
C HIS A 784 -3.07 -17.02 8.27
N ALA A 785 -2.47 -17.27 7.11
CA ALA A 785 -2.75 -18.50 6.36
C ALA A 785 -1.99 -19.69 6.96
N THR A 786 -2.59 -20.86 6.81
CA THR A 786 -1.94 -22.13 7.10
C THR A 786 -1.71 -22.84 5.77
N VAL A 787 -0.44 -23.01 5.39
CA VAL A 787 -0.05 -23.50 4.07
C VAL A 787 0.72 -24.81 4.20
N PRO A 788 0.31 -25.86 3.45
CA PRO A 788 1.13 -27.05 3.33
C PRO A 788 2.39 -26.73 2.49
N TRP A 789 3.53 -27.18 2.97
CA TRP A 789 4.83 -26.97 2.34
C TRP A 789 5.65 -28.26 2.34
N GLN A 790 6.52 -28.42 1.37
CA GLN A 790 7.43 -29.56 1.29
C GLN A 790 8.89 -29.09 1.26
N PRO A 791 9.49 -28.79 2.43
CA PRO A 791 10.90 -28.42 2.49
C PRO A 791 11.78 -29.56 2.01
N GLN A 792 12.83 -29.21 1.26
CA GLN A 792 13.77 -30.15 0.68
C GLN A 792 15.21 -29.73 0.95
N VAL A 793 16.06 -30.72 1.22
CA VAL A 793 17.50 -30.54 1.35
C VAL A 793 18.25 -31.47 0.41
N ALA A 794 19.33 -30.96 -0.16
CA ALA A 794 20.29 -31.71 -0.94
C ALA A 794 21.46 -32.14 -0.03
N LEU A 795 21.80 -33.42 -0.11
CA LEU A 795 22.91 -34.00 0.60
C LEU A 795 24.07 -34.25 -0.37
N GLY A 796 25.27 -33.93 0.02
CA GLY A 796 26.44 -34.17 -0.82
C GLY A 796 27.69 -34.60 -0.03
N ASP A 797 28.59 -35.31 -0.70
CA ASP A 797 29.96 -35.59 -0.28
C ASP A 797 30.89 -35.12 -1.39
N ASN A 798 31.60 -33.99 -1.19
CA ASN A 798 32.49 -33.38 -2.18
C ASN A 798 31.88 -33.23 -3.58
N SER A 799 30.62 -32.82 -3.64
CA SER A 799 29.82 -32.61 -4.86
C SER A 799 29.11 -33.85 -5.44
N GLU A 800 29.16 -35.00 -4.82
CA GLU A 800 28.38 -36.17 -5.24
C GLU A 800 27.11 -36.39 -4.37
N PRO A 801 25.94 -36.66 -4.99
CA PRO A 801 24.72 -36.94 -4.25
C PRO A 801 24.80 -38.26 -3.50
N THR A 802 24.15 -38.33 -2.34
CA THR A 802 24.23 -39.52 -1.50
C THR A 802 22.85 -40.07 -1.16
N ALA A 803 22.58 -41.33 -1.56
CA ALA A 803 21.31 -42.00 -1.32
C ALA A 803 21.25 -42.69 0.07
N GLY A 804 20.06 -42.76 0.64
CA GLY A 804 19.78 -43.55 1.85
C GLY A 804 20.28 -42.91 3.16
N VAL A 805 20.68 -41.66 3.15
CA VAL A 805 21.12 -40.97 4.37
C VAL A 805 19.92 -40.49 5.17
N ARG A 806 19.87 -40.81 6.44
CA ARG A 806 18.82 -40.32 7.36
C ARG A 806 19.00 -38.82 7.61
N VAL A 807 17.91 -38.10 7.47
CA VAL A 807 17.80 -36.69 7.81
C VAL A 807 16.75 -36.52 8.91
N ASP A 808 17.14 -35.94 10.02
CA ASP A 808 16.28 -35.61 11.16
C ASP A 808 15.76 -34.21 10.97
N TRP A 809 14.44 -34.00 11.12
CA TRP A 809 13.73 -32.74 10.94
C TRP A 809 13.20 -32.25 12.26
N GLN A 810 13.46 -30.98 12.57
CA GLN A 810 13.01 -30.35 13.82
C GLN A 810 12.47 -28.94 13.55
N THR A 811 11.41 -28.55 14.25
CA THR A 811 10.88 -27.19 14.25
C THR A 811 11.32 -26.49 15.53
N SER A 812 11.64 -25.20 15.42
CA SER A 812 11.96 -24.34 16.56
C SER A 812 10.79 -23.45 16.97
N SER A 813 9.67 -23.47 16.22
CA SER A 813 8.49 -22.64 16.47
C SER A 813 7.22 -23.49 16.43
N GLY A 814 6.25 -23.13 17.29
CA GLY A 814 4.94 -23.79 17.31
C GLY A 814 4.07 -23.50 16.11
N ALA A 815 4.42 -22.48 15.31
CA ALA A 815 3.72 -22.12 14.07
C ALA A 815 4.16 -22.95 12.85
N MET A 816 5.05 -23.92 13.04
CA MET A 816 5.39 -24.91 11.99
C MET A 816 5.28 -26.32 12.56
N THR A 817 4.57 -27.16 11.85
CA THR A 817 4.47 -28.58 12.18
C THR A 817 5.04 -29.44 11.05
N LEU A 818 5.78 -30.49 11.41
CA LEU A 818 6.32 -31.45 10.46
C LEU A 818 5.53 -32.76 10.60
N SER A 819 5.19 -33.38 9.48
CA SER A 819 4.49 -34.68 9.46
C SER A 819 5.41 -35.84 9.79
N LEU A 820 6.73 -35.70 9.58
CA LEU A 820 7.74 -36.70 9.82
C LEU A 820 8.93 -36.06 10.56
N ALA A 821 9.39 -36.71 11.63
CA ALA A 821 10.63 -36.33 12.31
C ALA A 821 11.88 -36.80 11.56
N GLN A 822 11.73 -37.70 10.60
CA GLN A 822 12.86 -38.33 9.87
C GLN A 822 12.44 -38.69 8.45
N SER A 823 13.37 -38.49 7.50
CA SER A 823 13.30 -39.03 6.13
C SER A 823 14.66 -39.56 5.68
N ALA A 824 14.66 -40.26 4.57
CA ALA A 824 15.92 -40.72 3.94
C ALA A 824 16.08 -40.01 2.58
N SER A 825 17.33 -39.76 2.20
CA SER A 825 17.64 -39.19 0.88
C SER A 825 17.40 -40.19 -0.25
N ASP A 826 16.93 -39.71 -1.37
CA ASP A 826 16.72 -40.44 -2.61
C ASP A 826 18.03 -40.67 -3.38
N ALA A 827 17.93 -41.26 -4.59
CA ALA A 827 19.06 -41.59 -5.45
C ALA A 827 19.83 -40.35 -5.94
N GLN A 828 19.21 -39.17 -5.89
CA GLN A 828 19.79 -37.85 -6.23
C GLN A 828 20.36 -37.12 -5.01
N GLY A 829 20.31 -37.75 -3.83
CA GLY A 829 20.75 -37.14 -2.59
C GLY A 829 19.76 -36.13 -2.00
N MET A 830 18.51 -36.15 -2.46
CA MET A 830 17.47 -35.22 -1.97
C MET A 830 16.68 -35.87 -0.84
N ALA A 831 16.47 -35.14 0.23
CA ALA A 831 15.56 -35.52 1.30
C ALA A 831 14.47 -34.45 1.49
N SER A 832 13.24 -34.87 1.75
CA SER A 832 12.11 -33.99 1.94
C SER A 832 11.29 -34.36 3.16
N ALA A 833 10.58 -33.36 3.72
CA ALA A 833 9.55 -33.56 4.70
C ALA A 833 8.26 -32.81 4.26
N THR A 834 7.13 -33.25 4.76
CA THR A 834 5.91 -32.46 4.62
C THR A 834 5.75 -31.59 5.85
N ALA A 835 5.59 -30.31 5.65
CA ALA A 835 5.37 -29.32 6.72
C ALA A 835 4.03 -28.61 6.51
N THR A 836 3.50 -28.08 7.59
CA THR A 836 2.44 -27.08 7.56
C THR A 836 2.95 -25.87 8.30
N ALA A 837 2.98 -24.73 7.62
CA ALA A 837 3.45 -23.45 8.15
C ALA A 837 2.27 -22.50 8.36
N GLY A 838 2.31 -21.74 9.45
CA GLY A 838 1.29 -20.77 9.83
C GLY A 838 0.29 -21.27 10.89
N PRO A 839 -0.58 -20.39 11.38
CA PRO A 839 -0.65 -18.98 10.99
C PRO A 839 0.55 -18.16 11.51
N LEU A 840 1.00 -17.22 10.68
CA LEU A 840 2.08 -16.27 10.99
C LEU A 840 1.59 -14.85 10.80
N ASP A 841 2.00 -13.93 11.67
CA ASP A 841 1.79 -12.51 11.44
C ASP A 841 2.66 -11.98 10.29
N ALA A 842 2.33 -10.79 9.77
CA ALA A 842 3.16 -10.18 8.74
C ALA A 842 4.58 -9.89 9.26
N GLY A 843 5.59 -10.46 8.58
CA GLY A 843 6.99 -10.38 8.97
C GLY A 843 7.39 -11.35 10.09
N GLU A 844 6.48 -12.15 10.61
CA GLU A 844 6.80 -13.24 11.52
C GLU A 844 7.36 -14.42 10.76
N GLN A 845 8.31 -15.16 11.38
CA GLN A 845 8.88 -16.36 10.79
C GLN A 845 8.74 -17.59 11.70
N ALA A 846 8.43 -18.71 11.09
CA ALA A 846 8.54 -20.01 11.68
C ALA A 846 9.74 -20.75 11.08
N THR A 847 10.61 -21.31 11.93
CA THR A 847 11.84 -21.95 11.48
C THR A 847 11.87 -23.44 11.73
N ALA A 848 12.60 -24.14 10.89
CA ALA A 848 12.91 -25.56 11.05
C ALA A 848 14.33 -25.86 10.62
N THR A 849 14.84 -27.00 11.07
CA THR A 849 16.16 -27.50 10.72
C THR A 849 16.10 -28.95 10.20
N ALA A 850 16.94 -29.25 9.24
CA ALA A 850 17.19 -30.60 8.76
C ALA A 850 18.64 -30.98 9.02
N CYS A 851 18.86 -32.06 9.75
CA CYS A 851 20.19 -32.51 10.16
C CYS A 851 20.51 -33.93 9.64
N ALA A 852 21.60 -34.08 8.91
CA ALA A 852 22.18 -35.39 8.65
C ALA A 852 23.14 -35.74 9.80
N TRP A 853 22.97 -36.95 10.37
CA TRP A 853 23.82 -37.44 11.45
C TRP A 853 23.86 -36.57 12.72
N THR A 854 22.86 -35.79 12.99
CA THR A 854 22.75 -34.87 14.13
C THR A 854 23.76 -33.71 14.19
N THR A 855 24.69 -33.65 13.24
CA THR A 855 25.83 -32.70 13.29
C THR A 855 25.93 -31.80 12.07
N VAL A 856 25.37 -32.17 10.94
CA VAL A 856 25.40 -31.36 9.71
C VAL A 856 23.98 -30.92 9.41
N CYS A 857 23.69 -29.68 9.66
CA CYS A 857 22.33 -29.15 9.61
C CYS A 857 22.17 -28.01 8.60
N ALA A 858 20.98 -27.90 8.03
CA ALA A 858 20.50 -26.75 7.26
C ALA A 858 19.23 -26.19 7.87
N GLY A 859 19.14 -24.88 7.93
CA GLY A 859 17.95 -24.15 8.41
C GLY A 859 17.10 -23.66 7.25
N PHE A 860 15.80 -23.60 7.46
CA PHE A 860 14.83 -22.96 6.56
C PHE A 860 13.68 -22.37 7.36
N ALA A 861 12.96 -21.42 6.75
CA ALA A 861 11.91 -20.68 7.39
C ALA A 861 10.65 -20.57 6.51
N ALA A 862 9.52 -20.36 7.15
CA ALA A 862 8.34 -19.79 6.51
C ALA A 862 8.13 -18.38 7.07
N GLU A 863 7.79 -17.43 6.21
CA GLU A 863 7.61 -16.02 6.59
C GLU A 863 6.24 -15.53 6.17
N GLY A 864 5.53 -14.84 7.08
CA GLY A 864 4.23 -14.27 6.83
C GLY A 864 4.31 -12.96 6.02
N VAL A 865 3.54 -12.85 4.96
CA VAL A 865 3.45 -11.65 4.10
C VAL A 865 2.06 -11.06 4.22
N GLY A 866 1.95 -9.82 4.68
CA GLY A 866 0.67 -9.12 4.84
C GLY A 866 0.03 -8.73 3.51
N SER A 867 -1.28 -8.50 3.53
CA SER A 867 -2.09 -8.23 2.34
C SER A 867 -1.67 -6.98 1.57
N ALA A 868 -1.14 -5.98 2.25
CA ALA A 868 -0.58 -4.77 1.61
C ALA A 868 0.67 -5.06 0.78
N GLY A 869 1.38 -6.15 1.09
CA GLY A 869 2.56 -6.60 0.35
C GLY A 869 2.24 -7.39 -0.91
N TRP A 870 1.02 -7.86 -1.11
CA TRP A 870 0.71 -8.75 -2.22
C TRP A 870 0.60 -8.02 -3.56
N ARG A 871 1.13 -8.65 -4.59
CA ARG A 871 1.05 -8.21 -5.98
C ARG A 871 0.57 -9.37 -6.83
N LEU A 872 -0.18 -9.07 -7.88
CA LEU A 872 -0.62 -10.05 -8.86
C LEU A 872 0.04 -9.79 -10.21
N GLU A 873 0.51 -10.86 -10.83
CA GLU A 873 1.07 -10.85 -12.16
C GLU A 873 0.38 -11.91 -13.02
N ILE A 874 0.14 -11.59 -14.30
CA ILE A 874 -0.38 -12.57 -15.24
C ILE A 874 0.80 -13.38 -15.76
N VAL A 875 0.78 -14.69 -15.52
CA VAL A 875 1.82 -15.63 -15.98
C VAL A 875 1.47 -16.15 -17.35
N SER A 876 0.22 -16.54 -17.56
CA SER A 876 -0.25 -17.07 -18.84
C SER A 876 -1.77 -16.97 -18.99
N GLY A 877 -2.23 -17.13 -20.20
CA GLY A 877 -3.67 -17.19 -20.49
C GLY A 877 -4.32 -15.85 -20.81
N ALA A 878 -3.60 -14.70 -20.76
CA ALA A 878 -4.14 -13.41 -21.18
C ALA A 878 -4.22 -13.29 -22.71
N GLY A 879 -5.13 -12.42 -23.15
CA GLY A 879 -5.24 -12.04 -24.57
C GLY A 879 -5.69 -13.17 -25.49
N GLN A 880 -6.34 -14.19 -24.95
CA GLN A 880 -6.86 -15.28 -25.78
C GLN A 880 -7.99 -14.77 -26.68
N SER A 881 -7.87 -15.09 -27.93
CA SER A 881 -8.91 -14.88 -28.95
C SER A 881 -9.02 -16.16 -29.76
N VAL A 882 -10.09 -16.89 -29.55
CA VAL A 882 -10.30 -18.23 -30.14
C VAL A 882 -11.62 -18.27 -30.92
N ALA A 883 -11.80 -19.27 -31.79
CA ALA A 883 -13.07 -19.46 -32.48
C ALA A 883 -14.18 -19.86 -31.49
N ALA A 884 -15.40 -19.50 -31.77
CA ALA A 884 -16.58 -19.71 -30.90
C ALA A 884 -16.76 -21.16 -30.39
N ALA A 885 -16.38 -22.15 -31.22
CA ALA A 885 -16.45 -23.57 -30.85
C ALA A 885 -15.26 -24.06 -30.02
N SER A 886 -14.24 -23.25 -29.83
CA SER A 886 -13.03 -23.62 -29.08
C SER A 886 -13.17 -23.30 -27.60
N THR A 887 -12.44 -23.99 -26.75
CA THR A 887 -12.35 -23.71 -25.32
C THR A 887 -11.20 -22.75 -25.03
N LEU A 888 -11.43 -21.78 -24.13
CA LEU A 888 -10.37 -20.95 -23.59
C LEU A 888 -9.44 -21.78 -22.71
N ALA A 889 -8.14 -21.54 -22.82
CA ALA A 889 -7.16 -22.17 -21.96
C ALA A 889 -7.21 -21.57 -20.54
N PRO A 890 -6.79 -22.31 -19.52
CA PRO A 890 -6.70 -21.77 -18.17
C PRO A 890 -5.82 -20.51 -18.10
N VAL A 891 -6.21 -19.61 -17.21
CA VAL A 891 -5.42 -18.43 -16.84
C VAL A 891 -4.60 -18.76 -15.61
N SER A 892 -3.34 -18.39 -15.64
CA SER A 892 -2.44 -18.53 -14.50
C SER A 892 -1.92 -17.15 -14.08
N LEU A 893 -2.09 -16.87 -12.80
CA LEU A 893 -1.60 -15.67 -12.14
C LEU A 893 -0.52 -16.09 -11.13
N ARG A 894 0.35 -15.16 -10.78
CA ARG A 894 1.30 -15.34 -9.68
C ARG A 894 1.10 -14.26 -8.65
N VAL A 895 1.05 -14.67 -7.39
CA VAL A 895 1.09 -13.77 -6.26
C VAL A 895 2.54 -13.64 -5.79
N THR A 896 3.01 -12.41 -5.70
CA THR A 896 4.35 -12.09 -5.18
C THR A 896 4.27 -11.05 -4.08
N ASP A 897 5.34 -10.92 -3.28
CA ASP A 897 5.54 -9.79 -2.42
C ASP A 897 6.07 -8.57 -3.21
N THR A 898 6.35 -7.47 -2.52
CA THR A 898 6.88 -6.23 -3.12
C THR A 898 8.28 -6.36 -3.69
N VAL A 899 8.99 -7.43 -3.37
CA VAL A 899 10.37 -7.71 -3.82
C VAL A 899 10.39 -8.77 -4.92
N GLY A 900 9.27 -9.46 -5.13
CA GLY A 900 9.10 -10.47 -6.18
C GLY A 900 9.18 -11.91 -5.69
N HIS A 901 9.22 -12.17 -4.39
CA HIS A 901 9.14 -13.54 -3.87
C HIS A 901 7.72 -14.07 -4.01
N ALA A 902 7.59 -15.33 -4.38
CA ALA A 902 6.30 -16.01 -4.48
C ALA A 902 5.65 -16.17 -3.10
N VAL A 903 4.38 -15.81 -2.95
CA VAL A 903 3.65 -15.91 -1.69
C VAL A 903 2.57 -16.99 -1.79
N ALA A 904 2.67 -17.99 -0.94
CA ALA A 904 1.73 -19.09 -0.87
C ALA A 904 0.56 -18.81 0.08
N GLY A 905 -0.58 -19.44 -0.16
CA GLY A 905 -1.72 -19.35 0.75
C GLY A 905 -2.55 -18.05 0.63
N VAL A 906 -2.27 -17.22 -0.36
CA VAL A 906 -3.04 -16.00 -0.61
C VAL A 906 -4.37 -16.35 -1.27
N PRO A 907 -5.51 -15.98 -0.67
CA PRO A 907 -6.80 -16.12 -1.33
C PRO A 907 -6.94 -15.04 -2.42
N VAL A 908 -7.05 -15.48 -3.66
CA VAL A 908 -7.30 -14.62 -4.81
C VAL A 908 -8.77 -14.73 -5.17
N GLN A 909 -9.49 -13.65 -5.09
CA GLN A 909 -10.88 -13.55 -5.54
C GLN A 909 -10.89 -13.35 -7.05
N ILE A 910 -11.63 -14.19 -7.74
CA ILE A 910 -11.72 -14.18 -9.19
C ILE A 910 -13.18 -13.97 -9.57
N HIS A 911 -13.43 -12.85 -10.18
CA HIS A 911 -14.75 -12.48 -10.67
C HIS A 911 -14.73 -12.61 -12.19
N GLN A 912 -15.66 -13.39 -12.70
CA GLN A 912 -15.75 -13.66 -14.13
C GLN A 912 -17.15 -13.34 -14.63
N THR A 913 -17.25 -12.53 -15.64
CA THR A 913 -18.50 -12.20 -16.33
C THR A 913 -18.41 -12.66 -17.76
N VAL A 914 -19.45 -13.27 -18.26
CA VAL A 914 -19.54 -13.73 -19.66
C VAL A 914 -20.67 -13.01 -20.36
N ASP A 915 -20.30 -12.20 -21.33
CA ASP A 915 -21.23 -11.49 -22.17
C ASP A 915 -21.32 -12.14 -23.55
N ALA A 916 -22.54 -12.28 -24.04
CA ALA A 916 -22.72 -12.73 -25.43
C ALA A 916 -22.21 -11.68 -26.41
N TRP A 917 -21.45 -12.10 -27.39
CA TRP A 917 -21.05 -11.22 -28.49
C TRP A 917 -22.28 -10.64 -29.18
N GLN A 918 -22.52 -9.34 -29.05
CA GLN A 918 -23.73 -8.72 -29.60
C GLN A 918 -23.47 -8.13 -31.00
N MET A 919 -24.32 -8.50 -31.95
CA MET A 919 -24.45 -7.73 -33.19
C MET A 919 -25.04 -6.35 -32.88
N PRO A 920 -24.63 -5.30 -33.65
CA PRO A 920 -25.25 -3.97 -33.53
C PRO A 920 -26.77 -4.08 -33.64
N CYS A 921 -27.50 -3.47 -32.73
CA CYS A 921 -28.96 -3.41 -32.79
C CYS A 921 -29.42 -2.59 -34.00
N PRO A 922 -30.31 -3.10 -34.83
CA PRO A 922 -30.88 -2.29 -35.92
C PRO A 922 -31.77 -1.17 -35.34
N ASP A 923 -31.73 0.01 -35.99
CA ASP A 923 -32.27 1.30 -35.56
C ASP A 923 -33.79 1.34 -35.17
N ARG A 924 -34.51 0.25 -35.25
CA ARG A 924 -35.96 0.21 -34.97
C ARG A 924 -36.47 -1.14 -34.42
N GLY A 925 -35.89 -1.64 -33.41
CA GLY A 925 -36.40 -2.85 -32.76
C GLY A 925 -36.13 -2.87 -31.25
N ARG A 926 -36.98 -3.51 -30.46
CA ARG A 926 -36.63 -3.87 -29.10
C ARG A 926 -35.44 -4.82 -29.18
N CYS A 927 -34.30 -4.35 -28.73
CA CYS A 927 -33.18 -5.26 -28.54
C CYS A 927 -33.64 -6.33 -27.56
N PRO A 928 -33.36 -7.61 -27.82
CA PRO A 928 -33.56 -8.63 -26.80
C PRO A 928 -32.76 -8.17 -25.58
N VAL A 929 -33.39 -8.15 -24.42
CA VAL A 929 -32.69 -8.01 -23.15
C VAL A 929 -31.70 -9.16 -23.13
N PRO A 930 -30.39 -8.91 -22.97
CA PRO A 930 -29.47 -10.00 -22.83
C PRO A 930 -29.97 -10.90 -21.72
N PRO A 931 -29.93 -12.21 -21.85
CA PRO A 931 -30.20 -13.07 -20.71
C PRO A 931 -29.20 -12.69 -19.62
N ASN A 932 -29.65 -12.74 -18.37
CA ASN A 932 -28.87 -12.40 -17.19
C ASN A 932 -27.42 -12.79 -17.41
N ASP A 933 -26.52 -11.84 -17.27
CA ASP A 933 -25.10 -12.09 -17.37
C ASP A 933 -24.75 -13.13 -16.33
N ASP A 934 -24.15 -14.22 -16.77
CA ASP A 934 -23.74 -15.24 -15.83
C ASP A 934 -22.48 -14.75 -15.14
N LEU A 935 -22.60 -14.39 -13.88
CA LEU A 935 -21.49 -14.02 -13.01
C LEU A 935 -21.03 -15.23 -12.22
N GLN A 936 -19.75 -15.50 -12.27
CA GLN A 936 -19.12 -16.46 -11.36
C GLN A 936 -18.06 -15.75 -10.52
N THR A 937 -18.23 -15.87 -9.23
CA THR A 937 -17.20 -15.51 -8.26
C THR A 937 -16.60 -16.77 -7.67
N SER A 938 -15.30 -16.86 -7.66
CA SER A 938 -14.57 -17.97 -7.06
C SER A 938 -13.36 -17.45 -6.28
N SER A 939 -12.97 -18.22 -5.30
CA SER A 939 -11.71 -17.94 -4.57
C SER A 939 -10.76 -19.11 -4.80
N VAL A 940 -9.54 -18.78 -5.24
CA VAL A 940 -8.48 -19.77 -5.45
C VAL A 940 -7.26 -19.33 -4.64
N THR A 941 -6.72 -20.28 -3.87
CA THR A 941 -5.57 -19.97 -3.03
C THR A 941 -4.28 -20.25 -3.78
N SER A 942 -3.28 -19.36 -3.67
CA SER A 942 -1.97 -19.55 -4.30
C SER A 942 -1.21 -20.74 -3.73
N ASP A 943 -0.57 -21.48 -4.61
CA ASP A 943 0.30 -22.61 -4.24
C ASP A 943 1.66 -22.14 -3.66
N THR A 944 2.55 -23.07 -3.36
CA THR A 944 3.89 -22.77 -2.81
C THR A 944 4.80 -21.98 -3.76
N ASN A 945 4.48 -21.89 -5.03
CA ASN A 945 5.15 -21.07 -6.03
C ASN A 945 4.43 -19.74 -6.28
N GLY A 946 3.43 -19.42 -5.45
CA GLY A 946 2.58 -18.25 -5.61
C GLY A 946 1.59 -18.36 -6.76
N LEU A 947 1.43 -19.52 -7.40
CA LEU A 947 0.60 -19.67 -8.60
C LEU A 947 -0.85 -19.91 -8.24
N VAL A 948 -1.71 -19.26 -8.98
CA VAL A 948 -3.15 -19.41 -9.00
C VAL A 948 -3.58 -19.71 -10.42
N THR A 949 -4.21 -20.84 -10.63
CA THR A 949 -4.68 -21.23 -11.97
C THR A 949 -6.17 -21.54 -11.92
N PHE A 950 -6.92 -20.97 -12.82
CA PHE A 950 -8.35 -21.18 -12.93
C PHE A 950 -8.79 -21.27 -14.41
N ALA A 951 -9.92 -21.91 -14.62
CA ALA A 951 -10.52 -21.99 -15.94
C ALA A 951 -11.38 -20.74 -16.19
N PRO A 952 -11.24 -20.08 -17.34
CA PRO A 952 -12.18 -19.03 -17.73
C PRO A 952 -13.60 -19.58 -17.85
N MET A 953 -14.57 -18.81 -17.38
CA MET A 953 -15.98 -19.13 -17.50
C MET A 953 -16.39 -19.13 -18.97
N GLN A 954 -17.12 -20.12 -19.37
CA GLN A 954 -17.60 -20.32 -20.74
C GLN A 954 -19.00 -20.90 -20.67
N ILE A 955 -20.00 -20.16 -21.09
CA ILE A 955 -21.38 -20.57 -20.86
C ILE A 955 -22.02 -21.12 -22.11
N ARG A 956 -21.56 -20.67 -23.29
CA ARG A 956 -22.21 -21.02 -24.55
C ARG A 956 -21.18 -21.43 -25.60
N GLY A 957 -21.49 -22.36 -26.41
CA GLY A 957 -20.71 -22.71 -27.61
C GLY A 957 -20.82 -21.68 -28.73
N THR A 958 -21.05 -20.41 -28.37
CA THR A 958 -21.23 -19.26 -29.26
C THR A 958 -20.17 -18.22 -29.02
N ALA A 959 -20.08 -17.21 -29.86
CA ALA A 959 -19.17 -16.08 -29.64
C ALA A 959 -19.53 -15.33 -28.34
N GLU A 960 -18.55 -15.13 -27.49
CA GLU A 960 -18.71 -14.54 -26.16
C GLU A 960 -17.42 -13.82 -25.72
N VAL A 961 -17.54 -12.86 -24.83
CA VAL A 961 -16.43 -12.21 -24.17
C VAL A 961 -16.47 -12.57 -22.70
N THR A 962 -15.37 -13.03 -22.18
CA THR A 962 -15.21 -13.33 -20.75
C THR A 962 -14.29 -12.29 -20.15
N ASP A 963 -14.84 -11.43 -19.33
CA ASP A 963 -14.10 -10.47 -18.54
C ASP A 963 -13.77 -11.04 -17.17
N ILE A 964 -12.54 -10.89 -16.77
CA ILE A 964 -11.99 -11.47 -15.56
C ILE A 964 -11.30 -10.37 -14.75
N VAL A 965 -11.68 -10.27 -13.50
CA VAL A 965 -11.00 -9.44 -12.52
C VAL A 965 -10.51 -10.33 -11.38
N ALA A 966 -9.24 -10.32 -11.12
CA ALA A 966 -8.65 -11.04 -9.98
C ALA A 966 -8.09 -10.05 -8.96
N VAL A 967 -8.40 -10.28 -7.70
CA VAL A 967 -8.01 -9.40 -6.59
C VAL A 967 -7.37 -10.22 -5.48
N ALA A 968 -6.27 -9.74 -4.94
CA ALA A 968 -5.58 -10.32 -3.80
C ALA A 968 -5.09 -9.20 -2.86
N GLY A 969 -5.67 -9.12 -1.68
CA GLY A 969 -5.31 -8.06 -0.71
C GLY A 969 -5.59 -6.66 -1.24
N GLU A 970 -4.75 -5.72 -0.84
CA GLU A 970 -4.97 -4.29 -1.07
C GLU A 970 -4.40 -3.78 -2.40
N HIS A 971 -3.36 -4.42 -2.91
CA HIS A 971 -2.61 -3.96 -4.08
C HIS A 971 -2.46 -5.02 -5.18
N GLY A 972 -2.92 -6.23 -4.93
CA GLY A 972 -2.93 -7.30 -5.93
C GLY A 972 -4.19 -7.20 -6.79
N PHE A 973 -4.07 -6.61 -7.96
CA PHE A 973 -5.18 -6.47 -8.90
C PHE A 973 -4.70 -6.74 -10.33
N VAL A 974 -5.43 -7.55 -11.05
CA VAL A 974 -5.29 -7.72 -12.49
C VAL A 974 -6.64 -7.87 -13.14
N SER A 975 -6.79 -7.28 -14.32
CA SER A 975 -7.97 -7.46 -15.17
C SER A 975 -7.56 -7.91 -16.57
N LEU A 976 -8.35 -8.76 -17.17
CA LEU A 976 -8.13 -9.25 -18.52
C LEU A 976 -9.45 -9.64 -19.18
N SER A 977 -9.48 -9.51 -20.48
CA SER A 977 -10.62 -9.89 -21.33
C SER A 977 -10.19 -10.98 -22.29
N LEU A 978 -11.00 -12.01 -22.41
CA LEU A 978 -10.80 -13.15 -23.29
C LEU A 978 -11.97 -13.22 -24.28
N GLN A 979 -11.69 -13.58 -25.49
CA GLN A 979 -12.68 -13.54 -26.57
C GLN A 979 -12.85 -14.88 -27.26
N LYS A 980 -14.09 -15.25 -27.50
CA LYS A 980 -14.47 -16.28 -28.47
C LYS A 980 -15.16 -15.58 -29.64
N GLN A 981 -14.49 -15.51 -30.75
CA GLN A 981 -14.93 -14.81 -31.94
C GLN A 981 -15.88 -15.67 -32.77
N PRO A 982 -16.83 -15.06 -33.53
CA PRO A 982 -17.76 -15.77 -34.39
C PRO A 982 -17.13 -16.68 -35.41
#